data_85ab7aba6a2bab9f313d407d62867cc7
#
_entry.id   85ab7aba6a2bab9f313d407d62867cc7
#
_cell.length_a   1.000
_cell.length_b   1.000
_cell.length_c   1.000
_cell.angle_alpha   90.00
_cell.angle_beta   90.00
_cell.angle_gamma   90.00
#
_symmetry.space_group_name_H-M   'P 1'
#
loop_
_entity.id
_entity.type
_entity.pdbx_description
1 polymer ?
#
loop_
_entity_poly.entity_id
_entity_poly.type
_entity_poly.pdbx_seq_one_letter_code
_entity_poly.pdbx_strand_id
1 'polypeptide(L)'
;MTDLPTYWYSVVGRKDTGAVFDRIPIEVMQRNYPRQFTLFVLSYAAIQGDHNPPASTYMEIAGIHGKPYREWAGDHKKEEQKASDFDYEDRKDTLPVPSRFGGSHGSVTFPTWHRPYVMLVEQAIGDVASRLAADIERANPQEVGLWVPEAQRLRFPYWDWAALKVRDEGLPPVLIDDEVEILVAGGQTEVIRNPLSYYTYQGGVPPDFQDELSPRTGMAYFSSWTRSFRHSPENPVGSTNKEALQQAVRGTADFVRSQLGLLFNMGDDEDPAHAFDRFSNSVIQSNDVFDDEEPITPLEVIHGRIHGAVGGNGHMSSPDYAAFDPFFFLHHSNVDRIFALWEWCYPQYWMGDGYRDPNPDVDRSFVWTQERGTYMQVYNEQILPTGARGALYPFRLENGEYWNSEQARFLGTSAYPKYYSYDEFLGIKVDREASAEERRAARRRIYDFYGFNPSTAAAKTNRASWSHIPVRSSKEAGLPELFKEINNFRIFVVAVQLPEHAFNRTYSFELQYNQGTESRCIGAVTVFARPDHSPCKACAKRRSFGSITHGAIPLPFSLVNDLIVKSRAERTTATFETTATDIIKTLSAALVDASGKVLASARGGDEAPTVPRERVASSTVIPAKVALYTSGVAEKIGDANHPVHLFDWKRHNDLFPSGWRAEDDEAI
;
A
#
# COMPACT_ATOMS: atom_id res chain seq x y z
N MET A 1 2.01 -28.57 40.00
CA MET A 1 2.42 -28.22 38.65
C MET A 1 2.90 -26.81 38.73
N THR A 2 4.20 -26.61 38.62
CA THR A 2 4.80 -25.26 38.63
C THR A 2 4.45 -24.59 37.32
N ASP A 3 3.71 -23.50 37.42
CA ASP A 3 3.38 -22.67 36.25
C ASP A 3 4.65 -22.17 35.60
N LEU A 4 4.99 -22.71 34.41
CA LEU A 4 6.06 -22.18 33.60
C LEU A 4 5.64 -20.76 33.13
N PRO A 5 6.49 -19.75 33.13
CA PRO A 5 6.13 -18.42 32.72
C PRO A 5 5.70 -18.42 31.26
N THR A 6 4.56 -17.78 30.97
CA THR A 6 4.16 -17.47 29.60
C THR A 6 5.19 -16.48 29.04
N TYR A 7 5.87 -16.86 27.97
CA TYR A 7 6.87 -16.01 27.33
C TYR A 7 6.22 -15.26 26.17
N TRP A 8 6.39 -13.96 26.14
CA TRP A 8 6.10 -13.14 24.96
C TRP A 8 7.21 -12.10 24.75
N TYR A 9 7.40 -11.72 23.50
CA TYR A 9 8.30 -10.64 23.12
C TYR A 9 7.45 -9.37 22.95
N SER A 10 7.60 -8.40 23.85
CA SER A 10 6.82 -7.16 23.80
C SER A 10 7.28 -6.27 22.66
N VAL A 11 6.35 -5.78 21.86
CA VAL A 11 6.61 -4.82 20.80
C VAL A 11 6.46 -3.43 21.37
N VAL A 12 7.57 -2.78 21.66
CA VAL A 12 7.63 -1.43 22.28
C VAL A 12 8.48 -0.44 21.47
N GLY A 13 9.08 -0.90 20.37
CA GLY A 13 9.97 -0.09 19.53
C GLY A 13 11.22 0.35 20.29
N ARG A 14 11.63 1.60 20.07
CA ARG A 14 12.86 2.19 20.64
C ARG A 14 12.55 3.19 21.76
N LYS A 15 11.58 2.92 22.60
CA LYS A 15 11.16 3.81 23.71
C LYS A 15 12.25 4.04 24.76
N ASP A 16 13.17 3.10 24.90
CA ASP A 16 14.31 3.13 25.86
C ASP A 16 15.31 4.24 25.58
N THR A 17 15.29 4.82 24.37
CA THR A 17 16.20 5.92 24.00
C THR A 17 15.83 7.27 24.65
N GLY A 18 14.66 7.39 25.26
CA GLY A 18 14.23 8.58 26.01
C GLY A 18 13.95 9.83 25.17
N ALA A 19 14.03 9.73 23.85
CA ALA A 19 13.82 10.84 22.91
C ALA A 19 13.10 10.38 21.65
N VAL A 20 12.42 11.32 20.98
CA VAL A 20 11.80 11.13 19.68
C VAL A 20 12.84 11.43 18.60
N PHE A 21 13.07 10.48 17.69
CA PHE A 21 13.91 10.67 16.52
C PHE A 21 13.15 10.33 15.23
N ASP A 22 13.56 10.95 14.14
CA ASP A 22 12.89 10.80 12.87
C ASP A 22 13.31 9.51 12.14
N ARG A 23 12.34 8.83 11.56
CA ARG A 23 12.55 7.92 10.44
C ARG A 23 12.82 8.78 9.22
N ILE A 24 13.90 8.51 8.51
CA ILE A 24 14.39 9.29 7.36
C ILE A 24 14.53 8.41 6.13
N PRO A 25 14.56 9.00 4.91
CA PRO A 25 14.83 8.20 3.70
C PRO A 25 16.16 7.47 3.79
N ILE A 26 16.21 6.23 3.30
CA ILE A 26 17.42 5.39 3.34
C ILE A 26 18.62 6.06 2.65
N GLU A 27 18.38 6.79 1.55
CA GLU A 27 19.44 7.48 0.82
C GLU A 27 19.96 8.70 1.60
N VAL A 28 19.10 9.33 2.40
CA VAL A 28 19.50 10.41 3.31
C VAL A 28 20.34 9.85 4.44
N MET A 29 19.93 8.70 5.02
CA MET A 29 20.70 8.02 6.05
C MET A 29 22.09 7.65 5.53
N GLN A 30 22.19 7.02 4.37
CA GLN A 30 23.44 6.62 3.75
C GLN A 30 24.39 7.80 3.52
N ARG A 31 23.85 8.93 2.99
CA ARG A 31 24.66 10.09 2.62
C ARG A 31 25.07 10.95 3.83
N ASN A 32 24.14 11.21 4.71
CA ASN A 32 24.29 12.26 5.73
C ASN A 32 24.62 11.70 7.12
N TYR A 33 24.32 10.42 7.37
CA TYR A 33 24.50 9.77 8.67
C TYR A 33 25.24 8.42 8.53
N PRO A 34 26.50 8.43 8.05
CA PRO A 34 27.19 7.19 7.66
C PRO A 34 27.38 6.20 8.81
N ARG A 35 27.52 6.64 10.06
CA ARG A 35 27.58 5.74 11.23
C ARG A 35 26.22 5.10 11.53
N GLN A 36 25.12 5.86 11.42
CA GLN A 36 23.77 5.26 11.56
C GLN A 36 23.52 4.26 10.43
N PHE A 37 23.91 4.59 9.21
CA PHE A 37 23.79 3.71 8.06
C PHE A 37 24.58 2.42 8.25
N THR A 38 25.83 2.50 8.70
CA THR A 38 26.64 1.32 9.03
C THR A 38 25.97 0.46 10.11
N LEU A 39 25.53 1.07 11.22
CA LEU A 39 24.83 0.37 12.29
C LEU A 39 23.55 -0.29 11.78
N PHE A 40 22.79 0.40 10.94
CA PHE A 40 21.57 -0.14 10.32
C PHE A 40 21.88 -1.37 9.46
N VAL A 41 22.82 -1.25 8.52
CA VAL A 41 23.19 -2.34 7.60
C VAL A 41 23.75 -3.56 8.33
N LEU A 42 24.68 -3.35 9.27
CA LEU A 42 25.26 -4.44 10.06
C LEU A 42 24.23 -5.12 10.98
N SER A 43 23.32 -4.33 11.56
CA SER A 43 22.24 -4.86 12.39
C SER A 43 21.22 -5.65 11.58
N TYR A 44 20.91 -5.16 10.36
CA TYR A 44 20.04 -5.86 9.43
C TYR A 44 20.65 -7.22 9.02
N ALA A 45 21.95 -7.24 8.70
CA ALA A 45 22.68 -8.47 8.43
C ALA A 45 22.68 -9.43 9.64
N ALA A 46 22.83 -8.89 10.86
CA ALA A 46 22.85 -9.69 12.07
C ALA A 46 21.50 -10.36 12.38
N ILE A 47 20.36 -9.66 12.21
CA ILE A 47 19.04 -10.29 12.42
C ILE A 47 18.69 -11.32 11.33
N GLN A 48 19.32 -11.23 10.16
CA GLN A 48 19.21 -12.24 9.10
C GLN A 48 19.97 -13.53 9.42
N GLY A 49 20.87 -13.50 10.39
CA GLY A 49 21.62 -14.67 10.89
C GLY A 49 20.92 -15.34 12.08
N ASP A 50 21.52 -16.45 12.56
CA ASP A 50 20.96 -17.27 13.64
C ASP A 50 21.31 -16.78 15.07
N HIS A 51 21.98 -15.63 15.22
CA HIS A 51 22.56 -15.19 16.49
C HIS A 51 21.66 -14.35 17.40
N ASN A 52 20.43 -14.07 16.98
CA ASN A 52 19.49 -13.27 17.75
C ASN A 52 18.51 -14.16 18.54
N PRO A 53 17.85 -13.64 19.61
CA PRO A 53 16.73 -14.35 20.21
C PRO A 53 15.74 -14.77 19.13
N PRO A 54 15.15 -15.97 19.19
CA PRO A 54 14.27 -16.47 18.12
C PRO A 54 13.23 -15.44 17.66
N ALA A 55 12.56 -14.78 18.58
CA ALA A 55 11.51 -13.80 18.29
C ALA A 55 11.98 -12.59 17.46
N SER A 56 13.27 -12.28 17.46
CA SER A 56 13.87 -11.12 16.76
C SER A 56 14.72 -11.51 15.55
N THR A 57 14.73 -12.78 15.14
CA THR A 57 15.35 -13.19 13.89
C THR A 57 14.51 -12.73 12.69
N TYR A 58 15.17 -12.46 11.58
CA TYR A 58 14.48 -12.03 10.36
C TYR A 58 13.46 -13.07 9.87
N MET A 59 13.82 -14.37 9.97
CA MET A 59 12.95 -15.47 9.58
C MET A 59 11.63 -15.47 10.37
N GLU A 60 11.71 -15.29 11.68
CA GLU A 60 10.52 -15.26 12.55
C GLU A 60 9.70 -13.99 12.34
N ILE A 61 10.35 -12.83 12.21
CA ILE A 61 9.66 -11.56 11.96
C ILE A 61 8.96 -11.61 10.59
N ALA A 62 9.63 -12.02 9.53
CA ALA A 62 9.04 -12.11 8.20
C ALA A 62 7.89 -13.13 8.14
N GLY A 63 7.99 -14.23 8.87
CA GLY A 63 6.98 -15.28 8.94
C GLY A 63 5.64 -14.83 9.54
N ILE A 64 5.60 -13.71 10.26
CA ILE A 64 4.34 -13.16 10.80
C ILE A 64 3.38 -12.80 9.67
N HIS A 65 3.88 -12.33 8.52
CA HIS A 65 3.06 -11.83 7.43
C HIS A 65 2.36 -12.92 6.61
N GLY A 66 2.94 -14.12 6.53
CA GLY A 66 2.41 -15.20 5.72
C GLY A 66 3.01 -16.56 6.08
N LYS A 67 3.72 -17.18 5.11
CA LYS A 67 4.42 -18.45 5.34
C LYS A 67 5.49 -18.30 6.44
N PRO A 68 5.73 -19.33 7.24
CA PRO A 68 5.25 -20.72 7.18
C PRO A 68 3.90 -20.98 7.88
N TYR A 69 3.06 -19.99 8.15
CA TYR A 69 1.76 -20.11 8.81
C TYR A 69 1.83 -20.76 10.20
N ARG A 70 2.80 -20.39 10.98
CA ARG A 70 2.98 -20.84 12.36
C ARG A 70 2.96 -19.67 13.33
N GLU A 71 2.74 -19.96 14.60
CA GLU A 71 2.87 -18.95 15.64
C GLU A 71 4.27 -18.35 15.62
N TRP A 72 4.33 -17.02 15.74
CA TRP A 72 5.58 -16.31 15.92
C TRP A 72 6.22 -16.67 17.27
N ALA A 73 7.54 -16.92 17.29
CA ALA A 73 8.28 -17.26 18.48
C ALA A 73 8.15 -16.23 19.63
N GLY A 74 7.70 -15.02 19.34
CA GLY A 74 7.45 -13.96 20.31
C GLY A 74 6.05 -13.95 20.94
N ASP A 75 5.16 -14.84 20.55
CA ASP A 75 3.78 -14.94 21.08
C ASP A 75 3.42 -16.37 21.50
N HIS A 76 4.36 -17.07 22.14
CA HIS A 76 4.08 -18.42 22.64
C HIS A 76 3.11 -18.39 23.82
N LYS A 77 1.97 -19.06 23.64
CA LYS A 77 1.17 -19.56 24.75
C LYS A 77 1.66 -20.93 25.17
N LYS A 78 1.46 -21.24 26.44
CA LYS A 78 1.86 -22.46 27.13
C LYS A 78 1.21 -23.76 26.62
N GLU A 79 0.17 -23.66 25.82
CA GLU A 79 -0.47 -24.80 25.18
C GLU A 79 0.20 -25.02 23.84
N GLU A 80 0.80 -26.18 23.66
CA GLU A 80 1.39 -26.63 22.40
C GLU A 80 0.32 -26.67 21.31
N GLN A 81 0.11 -25.56 20.63
CA GLN A 81 -0.65 -25.54 19.39
C GLN A 81 0.30 -25.96 18.27
N LYS A 82 0.13 -27.16 17.78
CA LYS A 82 0.88 -27.67 16.64
C LYS A 82 0.42 -26.95 15.37
N ALA A 83 1.30 -26.80 14.38
CA ALA A 83 0.93 -26.28 13.07
C ALA A 83 -0.25 -27.04 12.44
N SER A 84 -0.42 -28.34 12.76
CA SER A 84 -1.61 -29.15 12.42
C SER A 84 -2.91 -28.69 13.05
N ASP A 85 -2.87 -27.84 14.08
CA ASP A 85 -4.09 -27.29 14.71
C ASP A 85 -4.69 -26.16 13.87
N PHE A 86 -3.98 -25.73 12.84
CA PHE A 86 -4.43 -24.79 11.81
C PHE A 86 -4.98 -25.48 10.56
N ASP A 87 -5.27 -26.77 10.60
CA ASP A 87 -5.93 -27.48 9.53
C ASP A 87 -7.39 -27.05 9.45
N TYR A 88 -7.61 -26.14 8.50
CA TYR A 88 -8.85 -25.38 8.35
C TYR A 88 -9.97 -26.14 7.63
N GLU A 89 -9.69 -27.29 7.06
CA GLU A 89 -10.69 -28.03 6.28
C GLU A 89 -11.70 -28.77 7.15
N ASP A 90 -11.34 -29.18 8.37
CA ASP A 90 -12.18 -30.07 9.20
C ASP A 90 -12.91 -29.43 10.37
N ARG A 91 -12.68 -28.14 10.67
CA ARG A 91 -13.33 -27.48 11.81
C ARG A 91 -14.58 -26.71 11.41
N LYS A 92 -15.61 -27.43 11.05
CA LYS A 92 -16.97 -26.91 11.10
C LYS A 92 -17.32 -26.65 12.57
N ASP A 93 -17.46 -25.37 12.93
CA ASP A 93 -18.20 -24.90 14.11
C ASP A 93 -17.54 -24.96 15.51
N THR A 94 -16.32 -25.38 15.69
CA THR A 94 -15.68 -25.30 17.01
C THR A 94 -14.60 -24.22 17.02
N LEU A 95 -14.80 -23.26 17.94
CA LEU A 95 -13.97 -22.11 18.29
C LEU A 95 -12.66 -21.99 17.51
N PRO A 96 -12.57 -21.02 16.61
CA PRO A 96 -11.31 -20.74 15.95
C PRO A 96 -10.33 -20.25 17.00
N VAL A 97 -9.24 -20.93 17.13
CA VAL A 97 -8.04 -20.28 17.65
C VAL A 97 -7.78 -19.14 16.67
N PRO A 98 -7.66 -17.89 17.13
CA PRO A 98 -7.34 -16.79 16.26
C PRO A 98 -6.07 -17.16 15.50
N SER A 99 -6.08 -17.12 14.18
CA SER A 99 -4.86 -17.27 13.42
C SER A 99 -3.96 -16.09 13.77
N ARG A 100 -2.79 -16.36 14.34
CA ARG A 100 -1.88 -15.34 14.87
C ARG A 100 -0.77 -15.00 13.90
N PHE A 101 -0.97 -15.32 12.65
CA PHE A 101 -0.07 -15.02 11.55
C PHE A 101 -0.87 -14.43 10.38
N GLY A 102 -0.14 -13.79 9.48
CA GLY A 102 -0.66 -13.20 8.27
C GLY A 102 -0.99 -11.72 8.41
N GLY A 103 -0.56 -10.95 7.42
CA GLY A 103 -0.81 -9.53 7.33
C GLY A 103 -2.29 -9.20 7.23
N SER A 104 -2.70 -8.10 7.83
CA SER A 104 -4.08 -7.58 7.72
C SER A 104 -4.25 -6.91 6.37
N HIS A 105 -4.85 -7.61 5.42
CA HIS A 105 -5.15 -7.14 4.06
C HIS A 105 -6.65 -7.24 3.77
N GLY A 106 -7.16 -6.35 2.90
CA GLY A 106 -8.59 -6.24 2.62
C GLY A 106 -9.38 -5.89 3.89
N SER A 107 -8.84 -4.98 4.70
CA SER A 107 -9.32 -4.70 6.04
C SER A 107 -9.07 -3.25 6.44
N VAL A 108 -10.03 -2.70 7.16
CA VAL A 108 -9.91 -1.39 7.83
C VAL A 108 -8.71 -1.33 8.80
N THR A 109 -8.24 -2.46 9.30
CA THR A 109 -7.08 -2.54 10.21
C THR A 109 -5.74 -2.62 9.47
N PHE A 110 -5.73 -2.55 8.14
CA PHE A 110 -4.49 -2.60 7.35
C PHE A 110 -3.39 -1.65 7.86
N PRO A 111 -3.60 -0.35 8.01
CA PRO A 111 -2.53 0.55 8.43
C PRO A 111 -2.15 0.37 9.91
N THR A 112 -3.13 0.13 10.77
CA THR A 112 -2.88 0.00 12.21
C THR A 112 -2.19 -1.31 12.59
N TRP A 113 -2.37 -2.38 11.80
CA TRP A 113 -1.66 -3.64 12.00
C TRP A 113 -0.18 -3.57 11.56
N HIS A 114 0.09 -2.89 10.46
CA HIS A 114 1.46 -2.79 9.94
C HIS A 114 2.36 -1.88 10.78
N ARG A 115 1.79 -0.92 11.52
CA ARG A 115 2.55 -0.02 12.40
C ARG A 115 3.34 -0.78 13.49
N PRO A 116 2.75 -1.57 14.38
CA PRO A 116 3.50 -2.38 15.34
C PRO A 116 4.40 -3.42 14.67
N TYR A 117 4.10 -3.86 13.46
CA TYR A 117 4.97 -4.76 12.71
C TYR A 117 6.29 -4.07 12.29
N VAL A 118 6.23 -2.85 11.80
CA VAL A 118 7.45 -2.05 11.54
C VAL A 118 8.18 -1.69 12.85
N MET A 119 7.45 -1.43 13.93
CA MET A 119 8.06 -1.20 15.24
C MET A 119 8.84 -2.42 15.74
N LEU A 120 8.37 -3.63 15.48
CA LEU A 120 9.05 -4.88 15.86
C LEU A 120 10.41 -5.01 15.16
N VAL A 121 10.48 -4.84 13.85
CA VAL A 121 11.75 -4.92 13.12
C VAL A 121 12.70 -3.78 13.51
N GLU A 122 12.17 -2.59 13.75
CA GLU A 122 12.96 -1.45 14.25
C GLU A 122 13.57 -1.73 15.62
N GLN A 123 12.80 -2.34 16.52
CA GLN A 123 13.28 -2.77 17.84
C GLN A 123 14.41 -3.78 17.70
N ALA A 124 14.21 -4.86 16.91
CA ALA A 124 15.20 -5.91 16.71
C ALA A 124 16.53 -5.35 16.16
N ILE A 125 16.46 -4.48 15.16
CA ILE A 125 17.63 -3.80 14.57
C ILE A 125 18.28 -2.87 15.60
N GLY A 126 17.50 -2.10 16.31
CA GLY A 126 18.01 -1.13 17.27
C GLY A 126 18.71 -1.78 18.47
N ASP A 127 18.23 -2.93 18.93
CA ASP A 127 18.89 -3.72 19.99
C ASP A 127 20.27 -4.22 19.54
N VAL A 128 20.37 -4.66 18.30
CA VAL A 128 21.66 -5.06 17.72
C VAL A 128 22.57 -3.84 17.54
N ALA A 129 22.06 -2.74 16.98
CA ALA A 129 22.82 -1.52 16.77
C ALA A 129 23.41 -0.95 18.05
N SER A 130 22.65 -1.00 19.15
CA SER A 130 23.13 -0.55 20.47
C SER A 130 24.30 -1.38 20.97
N ARG A 131 24.25 -2.72 20.80
CA ARG A 131 25.36 -3.61 21.15
C ARG A 131 26.58 -3.37 20.25
N LEU A 132 26.39 -3.31 18.94
CA LEU A 132 27.46 -3.08 17.98
C LEU A 132 28.18 -1.75 18.24
N ALA A 133 27.44 -0.66 18.48
CA ALA A 133 28.01 0.65 18.78
C ALA A 133 28.89 0.61 20.04
N ALA A 134 28.41 -0.04 21.12
CA ALA A 134 29.17 -0.20 22.34
C ALA A 134 30.43 -1.06 22.15
N ASP A 135 30.36 -2.10 21.32
CA ASP A 135 31.51 -2.96 21.01
C ASP A 135 32.55 -2.23 20.15
N ILE A 136 32.10 -1.45 19.16
CA ILE A 136 32.99 -0.62 18.32
C ILE A 136 33.75 0.40 19.20
N GLU A 137 33.05 1.14 20.06
CA GLU A 137 33.69 2.11 20.94
C GLU A 137 34.63 1.48 21.96
N ARG A 138 34.29 0.29 22.47
CA ARG A 138 35.17 -0.46 23.37
C ARG A 138 36.45 -0.92 22.67
N ALA A 139 36.35 -1.34 21.41
CA ALA A 139 37.53 -1.76 20.64
C ALA A 139 38.34 -0.55 20.10
N ASN A 140 37.74 0.64 20.02
CA ASN A 140 38.36 1.85 19.48
C ASN A 140 38.18 3.04 20.45
N PRO A 141 39.02 3.15 21.50
CA PRO A 141 38.85 4.18 22.52
C PRO A 141 38.85 5.62 22.03
N GLN A 142 39.48 5.88 20.86
CA GLN A 142 39.49 7.18 20.19
C GLN A 142 38.14 7.56 19.57
N GLU A 143 37.20 6.62 19.46
CA GLU A 143 35.88 6.83 18.86
C GLU A 143 34.75 6.81 19.90
N VAL A 144 35.07 6.78 21.17
CA VAL A 144 34.09 6.85 22.27
C VAL A 144 33.22 8.10 22.12
N GLY A 145 31.90 7.91 22.16
CA GLY A 145 30.91 8.96 21.96
C GLY A 145 30.55 9.27 20.49
N LEU A 146 31.07 8.51 19.53
CA LEU A 146 30.74 8.68 18.10
C LEU A 146 29.71 7.68 17.58
N TRP A 147 29.63 6.47 18.14
CA TRP A 147 28.74 5.39 17.67
C TRP A 147 27.52 5.18 18.52
N VAL A 148 27.69 5.19 19.84
CA VAL A 148 26.56 5.00 20.79
C VAL A 148 25.45 6.05 20.61
N PRO A 149 25.75 7.37 20.47
CA PRO A 149 24.72 8.35 20.19
C PRO A 149 23.99 8.10 18.85
N GLU A 150 24.70 7.60 17.83
CA GLU A 150 24.10 7.30 16.52
C GLU A 150 23.18 6.06 16.60
N ALA A 151 23.55 5.04 17.39
CA ALA A 151 22.67 3.91 17.67
C ALA A 151 21.39 4.32 18.42
N GLN A 152 21.49 5.30 19.34
CA GLN A 152 20.34 5.85 20.06
C GLN A 152 19.38 6.62 19.12
N ARG A 153 19.93 7.34 18.15
CA ARG A 153 19.16 8.09 17.15
C ARG A 153 18.55 7.21 16.07
N LEU A 154 19.12 6.04 15.82
CA LEU A 154 18.72 5.16 14.74
C LEU A 154 17.24 4.80 14.84
N ARG A 155 16.50 5.09 13.77
CA ARG A 155 15.14 4.62 13.51
C ARG A 155 15.12 3.89 12.18
N PHE A 156 14.10 3.06 11.96
CA PHE A 156 13.99 2.29 10.72
C PHE A 156 13.75 3.24 9.54
N PRO A 157 14.61 3.26 8.51
CA PRO A 157 14.45 4.18 7.39
C PRO A 157 13.26 3.78 6.52
N TYR A 158 12.84 4.70 5.65
CA TYR A 158 11.86 4.41 4.63
C TYR A 158 12.43 4.69 3.24
N TRP A 159 11.74 4.21 2.21
CA TRP A 159 11.96 4.63 0.84
C TRP A 159 10.69 5.31 0.31
N ASP A 160 10.81 6.59 -0.05
CA ASP A 160 9.69 7.37 -0.60
C ASP A 160 9.46 7.03 -2.08
N TRP A 161 8.61 6.05 -2.32
CA TRP A 161 8.21 5.63 -3.66
C TRP A 161 7.38 6.67 -4.43
N ALA A 162 6.92 7.73 -3.78
CA ALA A 162 6.23 8.86 -4.38
C ALA A 162 7.13 10.09 -4.58
N ALA A 163 8.42 9.99 -4.31
CA ALA A 163 9.38 11.06 -4.60
C ALA A 163 9.50 11.30 -6.11
N LEU A 164 9.66 12.59 -6.50
CA LEU A 164 9.76 12.96 -7.93
C LEU A 164 10.88 12.23 -8.68
N LYS A 165 12.00 11.99 -8.00
CA LYS A 165 13.17 11.33 -8.58
C LYS A 165 12.93 9.87 -8.98
N VAL A 166 11.91 9.20 -8.40
CA VAL A 166 11.62 7.78 -8.70
C VAL A 166 11.29 7.57 -10.18
N ARG A 167 10.64 8.54 -10.84
CA ARG A 167 10.36 8.49 -12.27
C ARG A 167 11.61 8.32 -13.13
N ASP A 168 12.70 8.98 -12.75
CA ASP A 168 13.92 9.02 -13.53
C ASP A 168 14.97 8.02 -13.01
N GLU A 169 15.08 7.88 -11.69
CA GLU A 169 16.10 7.07 -11.01
C GLU A 169 15.63 5.64 -10.66
N GLY A 170 14.33 5.46 -10.38
CA GLY A 170 13.78 4.19 -9.88
C GLY A 170 14.21 3.92 -8.44
N LEU A 171 14.53 2.65 -8.13
CA LEU A 171 15.12 2.26 -6.84
C LEU A 171 16.57 2.72 -6.73
N PRO A 172 17.00 3.22 -5.56
CA PRO A 172 18.40 3.60 -5.35
C PRO A 172 19.31 2.36 -5.29
N PRO A 173 20.60 2.50 -5.67
CA PRO A 173 21.57 1.39 -5.67
C PRO A 173 21.63 0.62 -4.35
N VAL A 174 21.55 1.31 -3.22
CA VAL A 174 21.55 0.71 -1.88
C VAL A 174 20.47 -0.36 -1.67
N LEU A 175 19.41 -0.35 -2.45
CA LEU A 175 18.33 -1.35 -2.38
C LEU A 175 18.43 -2.45 -3.45
N ILE A 176 19.40 -2.37 -4.38
CA ILE A 176 19.48 -3.27 -5.53
C ILE A 176 20.82 -3.98 -5.63
N ASP A 177 21.90 -3.27 -5.28
CA ASP A 177 23.25 -3.79 -5.47
C ASP A 177 23.56 -4.87 -4.45
N ASP A 178 24.25 -5.92 -4.89
CA ASP A 178 24.60 -7.06 -4.07
C ASP A 178 25.63 -6.74 -2.98
N GLU A 179 26.35 -5.63 -3.16
CA GLU A 179 27.35 -5.11 -2.23
C GLU A 179 27.03 -3.66 -1.85
N VAL A 180 27.46 -3.26 -0.67
CA VAL A 180 27.28 -1.91 -0.15
C VAL A 180 28.54 -1.47 0.62
N GLU A 181 28.92 -0.21 0.40
CA GLU A 181 30.01 0.42 1.15
C GLU A 181 29.48 0.98 2.48
N ILE A 182 30.18 0.68 3.56
CA ILE A 182 29.91 1.16 4.92
C ILE A 182 31.12 1.85 5.51
N LEU A 183 30.90 2.80 6.42
CA LEU A 183 31.95 3.41 7.23
C LEU A 183 32.33 2.46 8.37
N VAL A 184 33.62 2.20 8.55
CA VAL A 184 34.13 1.42 9.70
C VAL A 184 34.90 2.32 10.68
N ALA A 185 35.25 1.75 11.83
CA ALA A 185 36.06 2.45 12.81
C ALA A 185 37.40 2.93 12.18
N GLY A 186 37.86 4.12 12.59
CA GLY A 186 39.03 4.75 12.01
C GLY A 186 38.74 5.60 10.78
N GLY A 187 37.47 5.74 10.38
CA GLY A 187 37.04 6.64 9.28
C GLY A 187 37.31 6.07 7.89
N GLN A 188 37.63 4.79 7.76
CA GLN A 188 37.77 4.09 6.49
C GLN A 188 36.43 3.52 6.04
N THR A 189 36.36 3.08 4.78
CA THR A 189 35.19 2.39 4.24
C THR A 189 35.51 0.92 3.93
N GLU A 190 34.50 0.09 4.02
CA GLU A 190 34.57 -1.34 3.69
C GLU A 190 33.37 -1.69 2.82
N VAL A 191 33.58 -2.55 1.82
CA VAL A 191 32.52 -3.10 0.98
C VAL A 191 32.11 -4.46 1.54
N ILE A 192 30.80 -4.60 1.82
CA ILE A 192 30.24 -5.83 2.38
C ILE A 192 29.06 -6.30 1.51
N ARG A 193 28.63 -7.57 1.72
CA ARG A 193 27.37 -8.04 1.16
C ARG A 193 26.23 -7.14 1.64
N ASN A 194 25.38 -6.72 0.72
CA ASN A 194 24.25 -5.87 1.03
C ASN A 194 23.06 -6.68 1.56
N PRO A 195 22.70 -6.58 2.85
CA PRO A 195 21.54 -7.30 3.40
C PRO A 195 20.20 -6.73 2.96
N LEU A 196 20.17 -5.57 2.28
CA LEU A 196 18.94 -4.93 1.79
C LEU A 196 18.57 -5.37 0.38
N SER A 197 19.47 -6.01 -0.35
CA SER A 197 19.21 -6.49 -1.72
C SER A 197 18.40 -7.78 -1.75
N TYR A 198 18.71 -8.71 -0.87
CA TYR A 198 18.00 -9.99 -0.71
C TYR A 198 18.27 -10.65 0.64
N TYR A 199 17.37 -11.49 1.06
CA TYR A 199 17.52 -12.40 2.20
C TYR A 199 17.91 -13.80 1.72
N THR A 200 18.87 -14.44 2.40
CA THR A 200 19.25 -15.84 2.17
C THR A 200 18.72 -16.70 3.31
N TYR A 201 17.97 -17.77 2.98
CA TYR A 201 17.41 -18.67 3.99
C TYR A 201 18.50 -19.45 4.69
N GLN A 202 18.75 -19.10 5.96
CA GLN A 202 19.68 -19.83 6.81
C GLN A 202 19.08 -21.20 7.14
N GLY A 203 19.87 -22.27 7.01
CA GLY A 203 19.38 -23.62 7.24
C GLY A 203 18.53 -24.22 6.10
N GLY A 204 18.36 -23.50 5.00
CA GLY A 204 17.60 -23.92 3.81
C GLY A 204 16.19 -23.34 3.74
N VAL A 205 15.51 -23.58 2.63
CA VAL A 205 14.15 -23.14 2.40
C VAL A 205 13.19 -23.93 3.31
N PRO A 206 12.23 -23.27 4.00
CA PRO A 206 11.26 -23.98 4.81
C PRO A 206 10.47 -25.03 4.00
N PRO A 207 10.22 -26.23 4.55
CA PRO A 207 9.64 -27.34 3.81
C PRO A 207 8.18 -27.12 3.40
N ASP A 208 7.50 -26.19 4.00
CA ASP A 208 6.11 -25.79 3.69
C ASP A 208 6.03 -24.65 2.67
N PHE A 209 7.15 -24.17 2.15
CA PHE A 209 7.16 -23.24 1.01
C PHE A 209 6.76 -24.02 -0.26
N GLN A 210 5.87 -23.43 -1.02
CA GLN A 210 5.30 -24.03 -2.22
C GLN A 210 5.52 -23.12 -3.42
N ASP A 211 5.82 -23.74 -4.56
CA ASP A 211 5.93 -23.03 -5.82
C ASP A 211 4.56 -22.51 -6.27
N GLU A 212 4.55 -21.34 -6.86
CA GLU A 212 3.40 -20.78 -7.55
C GLU A 212 3.69 -20.83 -9.04
N LEU A 213 3.29 -21.93 -9.67
CA LEU A 213 3.59 -22.22 -11.06
C LEU A 213 2.34 -22.12 -11.91
N SER A 214 2.28 -21.12 -12.78
CA SER A 214 1.25 -21.01 -13.79
C SER A 214 1.84 -20.57 -15.12
N PRO A 215 1.63 -21.34 -16.19
CA PRO A 215 2.04 -20.92 -17.54
C PRO A 215 1.34 -19.64 -18.02
N ARG A 216 0.23 -19.27 -17.37
CA ARG A 216 -0.58 -18.09 -17.73
C ARG A 216 -0.22 -16.86 -16.92
N THR A 217 0.00 -17.00 -15.59
CA THR A 217 0.26 -15.90 -14.66
C THR A 217 1.68 -15.87 -14.10
N GLY A 218 2.62 -16.52 -14.77
CA GLY A 218 4.02 -16.59 -14.39
C GLY A 218 4.35 -17.70 -13.40
N MET A 219 5.63 -17.86 -13.12
CA MET A 219 6.17 -18.96 -12.32
C MET A 219 7.07 -18.43 -11.23
N ALA A 220 6.87 -18.87 -9.98
CA ALA A 220 7.71 -18.57 -8.84
C ALA A 220 8.09 -19.86 -8.12
N TYR A 221 9.37 -20.05 -7.92
CA TYR A 221 9.97 -21.30 -7.41
C TYR A 221 10.32 -21.16 -5.92
N PHE A 222 9.36 -20.76 -5.10
CA PHE A 222 9.58 -20.48 -3.67
C PHE A 222 10.11 -21.67 -2.89
N SER A 223 9.78 -22.91 -3.29
CA SER A 223 10.31 -24.12 -2.63
C SER A 223 11.78 -24.41 -2.96
N SER A 224 12.30 -23.79 -4.02
CA SER A 224 13.65 -24.05 -4.54
C SER A 224 14.59 -22.86 -4.41
N TRP A 225 14.06 -21.67 -4.28
CA TRP A 225 14.88 -20.47 -4.15
C TRP A 225 15.50 -20.35 -2.77
N THR A 226 16.81 -20.44 -2.71
CA THR A 226 17.57 -20.33 -1.46
C THR A 226 17.69 -18.89 -0.94
N ARG A 227 17.21 -17.91 -1.70
CA ARG A 227 17.16 -16.49 -1.34
C ARG A 227 15.91 -15.82 -1.90
N SER A 228 15.58 -14.63 -1.39
CA SER A 228 14.51 -13.82 -1.98
C SER A 228 14.92 -13.20 -3.32
N PHE A 229 13.95 -13.04 -4.22
CA PHE A 229 14.12 -12.46 -5.55
C PHE A 229 13.07 -11.36 -5.79
N ARG A 230 13.48 -10.36 -6.57
CA ARG A 230 12.64 -9.35 -7.22
C ARG A 230 12.79 -9.53 -8.72
N HIS A 231 11.69 -9.47 -9.49
CA HIS A 231 11.72 -9.81 -10.92
C HIS A 231 12.55 -11.07 -11.15
N SER A 232 12.03 -12.15 -10.59
CA SER A 232 12.71 -13.43 -10.48
C SER A 232 13.02 -14.06 -11.83
N PRO A 233 14.00 -14.95 -11.89
CA PRO A 233 14.27 -15.72 -13.09
C PRO A 233 13.10 -16.66 -13.44
N GLU A 234 12.95 -16.98 -14.72
CA GLU A 234 11.92 -17.91 -15.22
C GLU A 234 12.18 -19.39 -14.88
N ASN A 235 13.22 -19.67 -14.13
CA ASN A 235 13.62 -21.02 -13.72
C ASN A 235 14.16 -20.97 -12.27
N PRO A 236 14.36 -22.12 -11.60
CA PRO A 236 14.84 -22.16 -10.21
C PRO A 236 16.24 -21.56 -9.99
N VAL A 237 17.02 -21.40 -11.07
CA VAL A 237 18.40 -20.90 -11.01
C VAL A 237 18.50 -19.61 -11.80
N GLY A 238 19.05 -18.57 -11.19
CA GLY A 238 19.26 -17.29 -11.87
C GLY A 238 19.44 -16.13 -10.91
N SER A 239 19.23 -14.93 -11.42
CA SER A 239 19.37 -13.68 -10.68
C SER A 239 18.17 -12.77 -10.93
N THR A 240 17.98 -11.79 -10.04
CA THR A 240 17.04 -10.69 -10.21
C THR A 240 17.30 -9.97 -11.55
N ASN A 241 16.25 -9.75 -12.32
CA ASN A 241 16.30 -8.91 -13.51
C ASN A 241 16.24 -7.42 -13.07
N LYS A 242 17.42 -6.83 -12.83
CA LYS A 242 17.54 -5.45 -12.30
C LYS A 242 16.98 -4.40 -13.29
N GLU A 243 17.05 -4.65 -14.59
CA GLU A 243 16.52 -3.74 -15.61
C GLU A 243 14.99 -3.71 -15.61
N ALA A 244 14.36 -4.88 -15.63
CA ALA A 244 12.90 -5.00 -15.54
C ALA A 244 12.36 -4.42 -14.22
N LEU A 245 13.06 -4.66 -13.11
CA LEU A 245 12.76 -4.06 -11.81
C LEU A 245 12.75 -2.52 -11.89
N GLN A 246 13.81 -1.94 -12.43
CA GLN A 246 13.94 -0.48 -12.54
C GLN A 246 12.87 0.12 -13.47
N GLN A 247 12.59 -0.55 -14.59
CA GLN A 247 11.57 -0.11 -15.52
C GLN A 247 10.17 -0.15 -14.87
N ALA A 248 9.83 -1.22 -14.18
CA ALA A 248 8.55 -1.37 -13.49
C ALA A 248 8.36 -0.29 -12.42
N VAL A 249 9.40 -0.03 -11.61
CA VAL A 249 9.35 0.98 -10.54
C VAL A 249 9.20 2.39 -11.12
N ARG A 250 9.99 2.76 -12.13
CA ARG A 250 9.87 4.07 -12.79
C ARG A 250 8.48 4.27 -13.38
N GLY A 251 7.93 3.22 -13.99
CA GLY A 251 6.59 3.25 -14.58
C GLY A 251 5.45 3.48 -13.60
N THR A 252 5.67 3.32 -12.27
CA THR A 252 4.63 3.55 -11.27
C THR A 252 4.57 5.00 -10.76
N ALA A 253 5.64 5.76 -10.88
CA ALA A 253 5.85 7.00 -10.13
C ALA A 253 4.74 8.05 -10.33
N ASP A 254 4.39 8.34 -11.56
CA ASP A 254 3.45 9.44 -11.86
C ASP A 254 2.02 9.14 -11.38
N PHE A 255 1.52 7.92 -11.59
CA PHE A 255 0.14 7.61 -11.21
C PHE A 255 -0.02 7.30 -9.72
N VAL A 256 0.98 6.72 -9.07
CA VAL A 256 0.99 6.59 -7.60
C VAL A 256 0.91 7.96 -6.93
N ARG A 257 1.63 8.94 -7.45
CA ARG A 257 1.55 10.34 -6.98
C ARG A 257 0.15 10.92 -7.16
N SER A 258 -0.44 10.77 -8.36
CA SER A 258 -1.78 11.31 -8.62
C SER A 258 -2.87 10.65 -7.75
N GLN A 259 -2.73 9.36 -7.46
CA GLN A 259 -3.63 8.65 -6.55
C GLN A 259 -3.50 9.14 -5.11
N LEU A 260 -2.27 9.37 -4.61
CA LEU A 260 -2.05 10.02 -3.31
C LEU A 260 -2.63 11.42 -3.25
N GLY A 261 -2.51 12.19 -4.33
CA GLY A 261 -3.11 13.52 -4.43
C GLY A 261 -4.61 13.48 -4.13
N LEU A 262 -5.36 12.59 -4.77
CA LEU A 262 -6.79 12.40 -4.49
C LEU A 262 -7.05 11.89 -3.07
N LEU A 263 -6.25 10.95 -2.57
CA LEU A 263 -6.42 10.39 -1.23
C LEU A 263 -6.29 11.45 -0.12
N PHE A 264 -5.49 12.48 -0.34
CA PHE A 264 -5.33 13.61 0.59
C PHE A 264 -6.29 14.78 0.32
N ASN A 265 -7.27 14.62 -0.56
CA ASN A 265 -8.27 15.64 -0.87
C ASN A 265 -9.69 15.23 -0.48
N MET A 266 -9.84 14.45 0.61
CA MET A 266 -11.14 14.11 1.18
C MET A 266 -11.83 15.35 1.76
N GLY A 267 -13.15 15.36 1.77
CA GLY A 267 -13.97 16.40 2.39
C GLY A 267 -13.72 16.56 3.90
N ASP A 268 -14.28 17.60 4.49
CA ASP A 268 -14.20 17.83 5.95
C ASP A 268 -15.41 17.27 6.70
N ASP A 269 -16.51 16.99 6.00
CA ASP A 269 -17.82 16.63 6.55
C ASP A 269 -18.24 15.18 6.27
N GLU A 270 -17.27 14.30 5.98
CA GLU A 270 -17.55 12.87 5.77
C GLU A 270 -17.80 12.16 7.10
N ASP A 271 -18.55 11.05 7.06
CA ASP A 271 -18.64 10.16 8.20
C ASP A 271 -17.23 9.63 8.54
N PRO A 272 -16.79 9.75 9.81
CA PRO A 272 -15.42 9.41 10.20
C PRO A 272 -15.00 7.97 9.87
N ALA A 273 -15.89 7.01 10.07
CA ALA A 273 -15.57 5.61 9.83
C ALA A 273 -15.62 5.26 8.34
N HIS A 274 -16.52 5.88 7.58
CA HIS A 274 -16.57 5.76 6.13
C HIS A 274 -15.33 6.35 5.46
N ALA A 275 -14.90 7.57 5.87
CA ALA A 275 -13.68 8.18 5.36
C ALA A 275 -12.43 7.32 5.66
N PHE A 276 -12.37 6.72 6.85
CA PHE A 276 -11.27 5.83 7.23
C PHE A 276 -11.28 4.53 6.43
N ASP A 277 -12.46 3.97 6.15
CA ASP A 277 -12.61 2.79 5.28
C ASP A 277 -12.09 3.08 3.88
N ARG A 278 -12.54 4.17 3.27
CA ARG A 278 -12.08 4.63 1.95
C ARG A 278 -10.58 4.90 1.89
N PHE A 279 -9.98 5.34 2.99
CA PHE A 279 -8.52 5.53 3.09
C PHE A 279 -7.77 4.20 3.17
N SER A 280 -8.23 3.27 3.99
CA SER A 280 -7.45 2.12 4.45
C SER A 280 -7.71 0.82 3.68
N ASN A 281 -8.95 0.55 3.29
CA ASN A 281 -9.42 -0.77 2.88
C ASN A 281 -9.54 -0.90 1.36
N SER A 282 -8.87 -1.91 0.80
CA SER A 282 -8.90 -2.20 -0.64
C SER A 282 -10.17 -2.91 -1.11
N VAL A 283 -10.91 -3.56 -0.21
CA VAL A 283 -11.96 -4.51 -0.56
C VAL A 283 -13.35 -3.98 -0.25
N ILE A 284 -14.24 -4.10 -1.23
CA ILE A 284 -15.67 -3.90 -1.10
C ILE A 284 -16.40 -5.20 -1.41
N GLN A 285 -17.59 -5.38 -0.85
CA GLN A 285 -18.44 -6.49 -1.25
C GLN A 285 -19.06 -6.22 -2.63
N SER A 286 -19.28 -7.29 -3.40
CA SER A 286 -19.79 -7.19 -4.78
C SER A 286 -21.13 -6.48 -4.93
N ASN A 287 -21.92 -6.38 -3.85
CA ASN A 287 -23.22 -5.71 -3.82
C ASN A 287 -23.13 -4.24 -3.33
N ASP A 288 -21.95 -3.80 -2.90
CA ASP A 288 -21.73 -2.43 -2.48
C ASP A 288 -21.40 -1.62 -3.74
N VAL A 289 -22.42 -1.04 -4.35
CA VAL A 289 -22.29 -0.34 -5.64
C VAL A 289 -21.91 1.11 -5.38
N PHE A 290 -20.73 1.51 -5.84
CA PHE A 290 -20.21 2.88 -5.79
C PHE A 290 -20.68 3.71 -6.95
N ASP A 291 -21.96 3.62 -7.33
CA ASP A 291 -22.42 4.32 -8.53
C ASP A 291 -22.44 5.84 -8.37
N ASP A 292 -22.46 6.36 -7.14
CA ASP A 292 -22.55 7.80 -6.85
C ASP A 292 -21.43 8.36 -5.98
N GLU A 293 -20.43 7.56 -5.58
CA GLU A 293 -19.34 8.04 -4.73
C GLU A 293 -18.15 8.60 -5.53
N GLU A 294 -17.46 9.55 -4.92
CA GLU A 294 -16.20 10.10 -5.40
C GLU A 294 -15.13 8.99 -5.53
N PRO A 295 -14.63 8.72 -6.76
CA PRO A 295 -13.67 7.64 -6.93
C PRO A 295 -12.30 8.00 -6.36
N ILE A 296 -11.83 7.19 -5.41
CA ILE A 296 -10.48 7.29 -4.83
C ILE A 296 -9.77 5.94 -4.87
N THR A 297 -8.47 5.95 -4.62
CA THR A 297 -7.66 4.74 -4.44
C THR A 297 -7.23 4.64 -2.98
N PRO A 298 -7.62 3.60 -2.25
CA PRO A 298 -7.18 3.37 -0.87
C PRO A 298 -5.66 3.18 -0.77
N LEU A 299 -5.09 3.51 0.38
CA LEU A 299 -3.66 3.32 0.65
C LEU A 299 -3.20 1.88 0.41
N GLU A 300 -4.03 0.91 0.77
CA GLU A 300 -3.71 -0.51 0.56
C GLU A 300 -3.55 -0.88 -0.93
N VAL A 301 -4.35 -0.30 -1.83
CA VAL A 301 -4.22 -0.53 -3.28
C VAL A 301 -2.96 0.12 -3.84
N ILE A 302 -2.66 1.35 -3.39
CA ILE A 302 -1.41 2.04 -3.75
C ILE A 302 -0.20 1.23 -3.29
N HIS A 303 -0.23 0.74 -2.05
CA HIS A 303 0.78 -0.16 -1.49
C HIS A 303 0.94 -1.44 -2.33
N GLY A 304 -0.17 -2.09 -2.70
CA GLY A 304 -0.16 -3.29 -3.53
C GLY A 304 0.50 -3.07 -4.90
N ARG A 305 0.37 -1.86 -5.48
CA ARG A 305 1.07 -1.53 -6.73
C ARG A 305 2.59 -1.52 -6.55
N ILE A 306 3.10 -1.03 -5.43
CA ILE A 306 4.55 -1.06 -5.13
C ILE A 306 5.02 -2.50 -4.94
N HIS A 307 4.24 -3.33 -4.25
CA HIS A 307 4.50 -4.77 -4.14
C HIS A 307 4.68 -5.43 -5.52
N GLY A 308 3.74 -5.19 -6.43
CA GLY A 308 3.79 -5.73 -7.79
C GLY A 308 4.98 -5.19 -8.59
N ALA A 309 5.21 -3.87 -8.55
CA ALA A 309 6.27 -3.22 -9.31
C ALA A 309 7.68 -3.65 -8.86
N VAL A 310 7.89 -3.85 -7.56
CA VAL A 310 9.17 -4.31 -7.03
C VAL A 310 9.32 -5.83 -7.15
N GLY A 311 8.24 -6.55 -6.93
CA GLY A 311 8.28 -8.01 -6.89
C GLY A 311 8.43 -8.68 -8.25
N GLY A 312 7.70 -8.23 -9.27
CA GLY A 312 7.55 -9.03 -10.49
C GLY A 312 6.96 -10.40 -10.13
N ASN A 313 7.60 -11.49 -10.54
CA ASN A 313 7.25 -12.85 -10.08
C ASN A 313 7.93 -13.26 -8.76
N GLY A 314 8.66 -12.35 -8.13
CA GLY A 314 9.42 -12.63 -6.90
C GLY A 314 8.59 -12.49 -5.63
N HIS A 315 9.31 -12.47 -4.52
CA HIS A 315 8.73 -12.51 -3.17
C HIS A 315 7.78 -11.36 -2.89
N MET A 316 8.16 -10.13 -3.24
CA MET A 316 7.35 -8.93 -2.97
C MET A 316 5.94 -8.98 -3.58
N SER A 317 5.71 -9.75 -4.64
CA SER A 317 4.40 -9.84 -5.30
C SER A 317 3.47 -10.89 -4.70
N SER A 318 3.93 -11.73 -3.80
CA SER A 318 3.09 -12.72 -3.13
C SER A 318 2.89 -12.35 -1.66
N PRO A 319 1.66 -12.12 -1.19
CA PRO A 319 1.39 -11.79 0.21
C PRO A 319 1.96 -12.82 1.20
N ASP A 320 2.08 -14.07 0.79
CA ASP A 320 2.59 -15.15 1.63
C ASP A 320 4.11 -15.13 1.80
N TYR A 321 4.84 -14.49 0.89
CA TYR A 321 6.31 -14.48 0.86
C TYR A 321 6.92 -13.08 0.90
N ALA A 322 6.12 -12.02 0.77
CA ALA A 322 6.60 -10.66 0.56
C ALA A 322 7.56 -10.17 1.65
N ALA A 323 7.30 -10.52 2.91
CA ALA A 323 8.11 -10.06 4.04
C ALA A 323 9.51 -10.71 4.11
N PHE A 324 9.77 -11.77 3.33
CA PHE A 324 11.13 -12.32 3.17
C PHE A 324 12.02 -11.50 2.24
N ASP A 325 11.46 -10.52 1.54
CA ASP A 325 12.27 -9.54 0.84
C ASP A 325 12.63 -8.38 1.79
N PRO A 326 13.93 -8.04 1.98
CA PRO A 326 14.33 -6.98 2.89
C PRO A 326 13.70 -5.61 2.58
N PHE A 327 13.34 -5.36 1.34
CA PHE A 327 12.67 -4.13 0.93
C PHE A 327 11.29 -3.96 1.59
N PHE A 328 10.62 -5.05 1.93
CA PHE A 328 9.28 -5.04 2.51
C PHE A 328 9.14 -4.04 3.66
N PHE A 329 10.07 -4.05 4.61
CA PHE A 329 9.98 -3.18 5.78
C PHE A 329 10.26 -1.70 5.47
N LEU A 330 11.14 -1.41 4.49
CA LEU A 330 11.33 -0.02 4.03
C LEU A 330 10.07 0.51 3.32
N HIS A 331 9.41 -0.35 2.55
CA HIS A 331 8.13 -0.04 1.92
C HIS A 331 7.05 0.21 2.96
N HIS A 332 6.88 -0.67 3.95
CA HIS A 332 5.89 -0.50 5.01
C HIS A 332 6.21 0.65 5.97
N SER A 333 7.48 1.00 6.15
CA SER A 333 7.86 2.24 6.85
C SER A 333 7.35 3.49 6.11
N ASN A 334 7.34 3.49 4.76
CA ASN A 334 6.74 4.58 4.00
C ASN A 334 5.19 4.52 4.00
N VAL A 335 4.60 3.32 4.02
CA VAL A 335 3.14 3.16 4.22
C VAL A 335 2.74 3.76 5.58
N ASP A 336 3.48 3.47 6.64
CA ASP A 336 3.26 4.07 7.97
C ASP A 336 3.46 5.59 7.97
N ARG A 337 4.43 6.10 7.19
CA ARG A 337 4.63 7.54 6.99
C ARG A 337 3.41 8.20 6.34
N ILE A 338 2.87 7.62 5.28
CA ILE A 338 1.68 8.13 4.60
C ILE A 338 0.47 8.08 5.56
N PHE A 339 0.33 7.00 6.33
CA PHE A 339 -0.69 6.89 7.35
C PHE A 339 -0.55 7.98 8.43
N ALA A 340 0.65 8.22 8.94
CA ALA A 340 0.90 9.29 9.92
C ALA A 340 0.59 10.69 9.36
N LEU A 341 0.94 10.96 8.11
CA LEU A 341 0.60 12.21 7.43
C LEU A 341 -0.92 12.36 7.27
N TRP A 342 -1.61 11.28 6.92
CA TRP A 342 -3.06 11.31 6.77
C TRP A 342 -3.78 11.49 8.11
N GLU A 343 -3.39 10.76 9.17
CA GLU A 343 -3.92 10.96 10.52
C GLU A 343 -3.69 12.40 11.01
N TRP A 344 -2.53 12.98 10.73
CA TRP A 344 -2.24 14.36 11.08
C TRP A 344 -3.14 15.34 10.30
N CYS A 345 -3.43 15.07 9.03
CA CYS A 345 -4.31 15.89 8.19
C CYS A 345 -5.78 15.77 8.59
N TYR A 346 -6.22 14.59 9.00
CA TYR A 346 -7.62 14.23 9.26
C TYR A 346 -7.80 13.56 10.63
N PRO A 347 -7.50 14.27 11.74
CA PRO A 347 -7.53 13.66 13.07
C PRO A 347 -8.94 13.22 13.51
N GLN A 348 -10.00 13.73 12.86
CA GLN A 348 -11.38 13.38 13.14
C GLN A 348 -11.78 12.02 12.50
N TYR A 349 -11.08 11.55 11.47
CA TYR A 349 -11.45 10.33 10.75
C TYR A 349 -10.81 9.10 11.38
N TRP A 350 -11.66 8.16 11.74
CA TRP A 350 -11.24 6.95 12.45
C TRP A 350 -12.24 5.82 12.24
N MET A 351 -11.77 4.57 12.34
CA MET A 351 -12.57 3.38 12.05
C MET A 351 -13.84 3.24 12.90
N GLY A 352 -13.87 3.69 14.16
CA GLY A 352 -15.03 3.48 15.04
C GLY A 352 -15.49 2.03 15.06
N ASP A 353 -16.80 1.84 15.23
CA ASP A 353 -17.44 0.51 15.22
C ASP A 353 -18.06 0.16 13.86
N GLY A 354 -17.85 0.98 12.86
CA GLY A 354 -18.46 0.94 11.54
C GLY A 354 -19.21 2.23 11.20
N TYR A 355 -19.97 2.23 10.11
CA TYR A 355 -20.74 3.39 9.64
C TYR A 355 -22.08 2.98 9.04
N ARG A 356 -22.97 3.94 8.82
CA ARG A 356 -24.20 3.75 8.04
C ARG A 356 -23.95 4.04 6.56
N ASP A 357 -24.70 3.39 5.70
CA ASP A 357 -24.67 3.67 4.26
C ASP A 357 -24.88 5.19 4.05
N PRO A 358 -23.99 5.85 3.31
CA PRO A 358 -24.12 7.29 3.04
C PRO A 358 -25.38 7.61 2.20
N ASN A 359 -25.95 6.63 1.49
CA ASN A 359 -27.22 6.81 0.78
C ASN A 359 -28.38 6.76 1.79
N PRO A 360 -29.10 7.88 2.02
CA PRO A 360 -30.16 7.96 3.02
C PRO A 360 -31.38 7.05 2.70
N ASP A 361 -31.52 6.62 1.45
CA ASP A 361 -32.57 5.73 1.01
C ASP A 361 -32.28 4.24 1.31
N VAL A 362 -31.06 3.95 1.79
CA VAL A 362 -30.60 2.60 2.12
C VAL A 362 -30.39 2.48 3.61
N ASP A 363 -31.29 1.75 4.30
CA ASP A 363 -31.12 1.44 5.73
C ASP A 363 -30.16 0.26 5.92
N ARG A 364 -28.89 0.51 5.72
CA ARG A 364 -27.81 -0.47 5.87
C ARG A 364 -26.70 0.07 6.77
N SER A 365 -26.18 -0.78 7.63
CA SER A 365 -25.01 -0.49 8.45
C SER A 365 -23.85 -1.39 8.08
N PHE A 366 -22.67 -0.82 8.01
CA PHE A 366 -21.41 -1.53 7.81
C PHE A 366 -20.72 -1.66 9.16
N VAL A 367 -20.59 -2.88 9.65
CA VAL A 367 -19.78 -3.21 10.82
C VAL A 367 -18.55 -3.98 10.38
N TRP A 368 -17.46 -3.76 11.07
CA TRP A 368 -16.23 -4.47 10.76
C TRP A 368 -16.35 -5.92 11.24
N THR A 369 -16.15 -6.86 10.34
CA THR A 369 -16.16 -8.29 10.64
C THR A 369 -14.97 -8.96 9.98
N GLN A 370 -14.73 -10.22 10.31
CA GLN A 370 -13.68 -10.99 9.63
C GLN A 370 -13.89 -11.03 8.10
N GLU A 371 -15.12 -11.00 7.65
CA GLU A 371 -15.46 -11.02 6.22
C GLU A 371 -15.10 -9.73 5.51
N ARG A 372 -15.22 -8.59 6.21
CA ARG A 372 -14.86 -7.24 5.73
C ARG A 372 -13.55 -6.74 6.31
N GLY A 373 -12.96 -7.46 7.22
CA GLY A 373 -11.78 -7.06 7.97
C GLY A 373 -10.64 -8.05 7.82
N THR A 374 -10.09 -8.48 8.95
CA THR A 374 -8.94 -9.36 9.01
C THR A 374 -9.32 -10.80 9.31
N TYR A 375 -8.62 -11.76 8.69
CA TYR A 375 -8.74 -13.18 9.01
C TYR A 375 -8.10 -13.58 10.35
N MET A 376 -7.44 -12.67 11.03
CA MET A 376 -6.83 -12.89 12.33
C MET A 376 -7.82 -12.84 13.49
N GLN A 377 -9.03 -12.38 13.24
CA GLN A 377 -10.09 -12.35 14.23
C GLN A 377 -10.95 -13.60 14.20
N VAL A 378 -11.76 -13.81 15.25
CA VAL A 378 -12.74 -14.90 15.30
C VAL A 378 -13.75 -14.73 14.17
N TYR A 379 -14.07 -15.83 13.48
CA TYR A 379 -15.00 -15.83 12.34
C TYR A 379 -16.34 -15.17 12.71
N ASN A 380 -16.79 -14.25 11.87
CA ASN A 380 -18.00 -13.43 12.05
C ASN A 380 -18.06 -12.60 13.34
N GLU A 381 -16.97 -12.48 14.08
CA GLU A 381 -16.94 -11.56 15.21
C GLU A 381 -16.70 -10.13 14.73
N GLN A 382 -17.38 -9.20 15.37
CA GLN A 382 -17.16 -7.78 15.11
C GLN A 382 -15.76 -7.38 15.55
N ILE A 383 -15.05 -6.67 14.69
CA ILE A 383 -13.76 -6.05 15.00
C ILE A 383 -14.04 -4.67 15.59
N LEU A 384 -13.41 -4.37 16.72
CA LEU A 384 -13.52 -3.09 17.42
C LEU A 384 -12.16 -2.38 17.41
N PRO A 385 -12.12 -1.06 17.64
CA PRO A 385 -10.85 -0.34 17.75
C PRO A 385 -10.05 -0.72 19.01
N THR A 386 -10.70 -1.27 20.04
CA THR A 386 -10.13 -1.58 21.35
C THR A 386 -10.54 -2.96 21.88
N GLY A 387 -9.91 -3.37 22.99
CA GLY A 387 -10.24 -4.61 23.68
C GLY A 387 -9.84 -5.87 22.92
N ALA A 388 -10.36 -7.02 23.37
CA ALA A 388 -10.01 -8.31 22.80
C ALA A 388 -10.44 -8.46 21.33
N ARG A 389 -11.54 -7.84 20.94
CA ARG A 389 -12.01 -7.81 19.55
C ARG A 389 -11.24 -6.86 18.64
N GLY A 390 -10.38 -6.01 19.21
CA GLY A 390 -9.49 -5.11 18.48
C GLY A 390 -8.04 -5.56 18.42
N ALA A 391 -7.75 -6.76 18.94
CA ALA A 391 -6.38 -7.27 19.06
C ALA A 391 -5.69 -7.38 17.70
N LEU A 392 -4.53 -6.72 17.57
CA LEU A 392 -3.65 -6.77 16.40
C LEU A 392 -2.62 -7.90 16.62
N TYR A 393 -3.07 -9.14 16.41
CA TYR A 393 -2.20 -10.30 16.56
C TYR A 393 -1.02 -10.26 15.57
N PRO A 394 0.19 -10.73 15.97
CA PRO A 394 0.58 -11.30 17.26
C PRO A 394 1.25 -10.29 18.20
N PHE A 395 1.12 -9.01 18.01
CA PHE A 395 1.91 -7.97 18.67
C PHE A 395 1.41 -7.70 20.09
N ARG A 396 2.26 -7.96 21.10
CA ARG A 396 1.93 -7.73 22.52
C ARG A 396 2.63 -6.51 23.09
N LEU A 397 1.97 -5.89 24.03
CA LEU A 397 2.51 -4.89 24.95
C LEU A 397 3.27 -5.54 26.09
N GLU A 398 3.96 -4.74 26.91
CA GLU A 398 4.70 -5.22 28.07
C GLU A 398 3.80 -5.87 29.13
N ASN A 399 2.55 -5.42 29.27
CA ASN A 399 1.58 -6.02 30.18
C ASN A 399 0.98 -7.34 29.68
N GLY A 400 1.40 -7.81 28.49
CA GLY A 400 0.93 -9.04 27.86
C GLY A 400 -0.38 -8.92 27.07
N GLU A 401 -1.02 -7.75 27.07
CA GLU A 401 -2.16 -7.45 26.17
C GLU A 401 -1.67 -7.28 24.74
N TYR A 402 -2.55 -7.53 23.77
CA TYR A 402 -2.25 -7.27 22.38
C TYR A 402 -2.44 -5.77 22.06
N TRP A 403 -1.61 -5.27 21.15
CA TRP A 403 -1.88 -4.00 20.50
C TRP A 403 -3.28 -3.99 19.91
N ASN A 404 -3.89 -2.81 19.86
CA ASN A 404 -5.16 -2.58 19.19
C ASN A 404 -5.08 -1.30 18.34
N SER A 405 -6.08 -1.10 17.48
CA SER A 405 -6.07 0.01 16.54
C SER A 405 -6.06 1.38 17.22
N GLU A 406 -6.72 1.52 18.38
CA GLU A 406 -6.71 2.79 19.15
C GLU A 406 -5.31 3.13 19.68
N GLN A 407 -4.55 2.13 20.12
CA GLN A 407 -3.16 2.34 20.56
C GLN A 407 -2.21 2.60 19.39
N ALA A 408 -2.52 2.08 18.21
CA ALA A 408 -1.69 2.23 17.02
C ALA A 408 -1.98 3.49 16.21
N ARG A 409 -2.93 4.35 16.63
CA ARG A 409 -3.21 5.63 15.97
C ARG A 409 -2.47 6.78 16.62
N PHE A 410 -2.32 7.90 15.91
CA PHE A 410 -1.76 9.18 16.36
C PHE A 410 -0.36 9.09 16.96
N LEU A 411 0.65 9.24 16.14
CA LEU A 411 2.01 9.49 16.59
C LEU A 411 2.04 10.65 17.59
N GLY A 412 2.71 10.43 18.70
CA GLY A 412 2.88 11.47 19.70
C GLY A 412 1.75 11.63 20.72
N THR A 413 0.67 10.81 20.69
CA THR A 413 -0.31 10.79 21.79
C THR A 413 0.25 10.12 23.05
N SER A 414 -0.46 10.24 24.19
CA SER A 414 -0.05 9.57 25.41
C SER A 414 -0.20 8.04 25.34
N ALA A 415 -1.07 7.53 24.48
CA ALA A 415 -1.33 6.11 24.29
C ALA A 415 -0.27 5.45 23.41
N TYR A 416 0.32 6.20 22.50
CA TYR A 416 1.36 5.70 21.60
C TYR A 416 2.75 5.96 22.18
N PRO A 417 3.69 4.98 22.14
CA PRO A 417 5.06 5.21 22.60
C PRO A 417 5.74 6.28 21.76
N LYS A 418 5.95 7.46 22.33
CA LYS A 418 6.56 8.61 21.66
C LYS A 418 8.06 8.42 21.51
N TYR A 419 8.49 7.63 20.54
CA TYR A 419 9.91 7.41 20.32
C TYR A 419 10.37 7.66 18.89
N TYR A 420 9.44 7.72 17.92
CA TYR A 420 9.75 8.07 16.54
C TYR A 420 8.77 9.10 15.97
N SER A 421 9.21 9.78 14.95
CA SER A 421 8.45 10.65 14.07
C SER A 421 8.95 10.43 12.64
N TYR A 422 8.56 11.31 11.74
CA TYR A 422 9.09 11.39 10.39
C TYR A 422 9.74 12.75 10.17
N ASP A 423 10.74 12.82 9.28
CA ASP A 423 11.32 14.08 8.84
C ASP A 423 10.23 15.00 8.25
N GLU A 424 10.52 16.28 8.26
CA GLU A 424 9.55 17.28 7.83
C GLU A 424 9.21 17.12 6.35
N PHE A 425 7.91 17.05 6.05
CA PHE A 425 7.40 16.96 4.68
C PHE A 425 6.48 18.15 4.37
N LEU A 426 6.87 19.01 3.44
CA LEU A 426 6.09 20.19 3.02
C LEU A 426 5.69 21.12 4.18
N GLY A 427 6.56 21.27 5.18
CA GLY A 427 6.27 22.03 6.39
C GLY A 427 5.37 21.31 7.41
N ILE A 428 5.17 19.98 7.23
CA ILE A 428 4.40 19.13 8.14
C ILE A 428 5.34 18.33 9.00
N LYS A 429 5.14 18.40 10.31
CA LYS A 429 5.80 17.57 11.31
C LYS A 429 4.73 16.80 12.05
N VAL A 430 4.63 15.49 11.82
CA VAL A 430 3.47 14.66 12.23
C VAL A 430 3.31 14.50 13.75
N ASP A 431 4.35 14.75 14.53
CA ASP A 431 4.35 14.71 15.99
C ASP A 431 4.07 16.08 16.63
N ARG A 432 3.70 17.09 15.83
CA ARG A 432 3.28 18.41 16.32
C ARG A 432 1.78 18.60 16.18
N GLU A 433 1.19 19.20 17.20
CA GLU A 433 -0.18 19.67 17.10
C GLU A 433 -0.28 20.81 16.08
N ALA A 434 -1.42 20.90 15.42
CA ALA A 434 -1.72 21.94 14.45
C ALA A 434 -3.19 22.34 14.53
N SER A 435 -3.48 23.58 14.14
CA SER A 435 -4.85 24.07 13.99
C SER A 435 -5.53 23.41 12.78
N ALA A 436 -6.86 23.47 12.76
CA ALA A 436 -7.63 22.99 11.59
C ALA A 436 -7.26 23.75 10.31
N GLU A 437 -6.88 25.03 10.42
CA GLU A 437 -6.45 25.82 9.26
C GLU A 437 -5.09 25.36 8.74
N GLU A 438 -4.11 25.10 9.61
CA GLU A 438 -2.80 24.58 9.23
C GLU A 438 -2.93 23.19 8.56
N ARG A 439 -3.82 22.32 9.07
CA ARG A 439 -4.09 21.00 8.49
C ARG A 439 -4.72 21.12 7.11
N ARG A 440 -5.68 22.03 6.91
CA ARG A 440 -6.25 22.30 5.58
C ARG A 440 -5.21 22.83 4.61
N ALA A 441 -4.40 23.80 5.03
CA ALA A 441 -3.31 24.31 4.20
C ALA A 441 -2.28 23.24 3.85
N ALA A 442 -2.00 22.32 4.76
CA ALA A 442 -1.12 21.18 4.50
C ALA A 442 -1.70 20.21 3.46
N ARG A 443 -2.98 19.87 3.56
CA ARG A 443 -3.68 19.04 2.54
C ARG A 443 -3.57 19.68 1.16
N ARG A 444 -3.77 20.97 1.05
CA ARG A 444 -3.60 21.69 -0.21
C ARG A 444 -2.16 21.57 -0.74
N ARG A 445 -1.13 21.74 0.10
CA ARG A 445 0.27 21.58 -0.31
C ARG A 445 0.58 20.14 -0.76
N ILE A 446 0.05 19.14 -0.06
CA ILE A 446 0.20 17.72 -0.46
C ILE A 446 -0.44 17.47 -1.82
N TYR A 447 -1.66 17.94 -2.02
CA TYR A 447 -2.40 17.81 -3.27
C TYR A 447 -1.65 18.45 -4.45
N ASP A 448 -1.17 19.67 -4.27
CA ASP A 448 -0.38 20.37 -5.28
C ASP A 448 0.96 19.70 -5.55
N PHE A 449 1.61 19.14 -4.52
CA PHE A 449 2.90 18.45 -4.62
C PHE A 449 2.80 17.12 -5.39
N TYR A 450 1.75 16.37 -5.19
CA TYR A 450 1.58 15.10 -5.89
C TYR A 450 1.11 15.25 -7.35
N GLY A 451 1.16 16.45 -7.88
CA GLY A 451 1.12 16.67 -9.32
C GLY A 451 -0.18 17.31 -9.81
N PHE A 452 -1.05 17.75 -8.92
CA PHE A 452 -2.31 18.29 -9.33
C PHE A 452 -2.57 19.67 -8.72
N ASN A 453 -2.12 20.71 -9.40
CA ASN A 453 -2.55 22.08 -9.10
C ASN A 453 -3.55 22.54 -10.16
N PRO A 454 -4.87 22.59 -9.83
CA PRO A 454 -5.91 22.90 -10.80
C PRO A 454 -5.75 24.29 -11.42
N SER A 455 -5.37 25.29 -10.62
CA SER A 455 -5.18 26.65 -11.11
C SER A 455 -4.03 26.75 -12.12
N THR A 456 -2.93 26.04 -11.85
CA THR A 456 -1.80 25.95 -12.77
C THR A 456 -2.19 25.19 -14.05
N ALA A 457 -2.93 24.11 -13.89
CA ALA A 457 -3.45 23.33 -15.01
C ALA A 457 -4.41 24.15 -15.85
N ALA A 458 -5.40 24.81 -15.24
CA ALA A 458 -6.35 25.69 -15.92
C ALA A 458 -5.66 26.85 -16.64
N ALA A 459 -4.65 27.49 -16.04
CA ALA A 459 -3.88 28.55 -16.68
C ALA A 459 -3.12 28.08 -17.93
N LYS A 460 -2.59 26.85 -17.90
CA LYS A 460 -1.93 26.23 -19.08
C LYS A 460 -2.92 25.93 -20.21
N THR A 461 -4.20 25.73 -19.90
CA THR A 461 -5.26 25.40 -20.87
C THR A 461 -6.00 26.57 -21.47
N ASN A 462 -5.70 27.79 -21.10
CA ASN A 462 -6.37 28.99 -21.66
C ASN A 462 -6.37 29.06 -23.20
N ARG A 463 -5.53 28.24 -23.87
CA ARG A 463 -5.54 28.06 -25.33
C ARG A 463 -6.41 26.90 -25.81
N ALA A 464 -6.82 26.01 -24.95
CA ALA A 464 -7.55 24.78 -25.24
C ALA A 464 -8.80 24.62 -24.37
N SER A 465 -9.42 25.70 -23.96
CA SER A 465 -10.66 25.62 -23.16
C SER A 465 -11.81 25.02 -23.97
N TRP A 466 -12.69 24.27 -23.28
CA TRP A 466 -13.96 23.86 -23.87
C TRP A 466 -14.78 25.09 -24.28
N SER A 467 -15.37 25.04 -25.48
CA SER A 467 -16.31 26.07 -25.92
C SER A 467 -17.64 25.83 -25.22
N HIS A 468 -18.24 26.91 -24.73
CA HIS A 468 -19.62 26.94 -24.24
C HIS A 468 -19.94 26.14 -22.96
N ILE A 469 -18.99 25.95 -22.03
CA ILE A 469 -19.38 25.63 -20.66
C ILE A 469 -19.97 26.91 -20.06
N PRO A 470 -21.29 26.94 -19.74
CA PRO A 470 -21.88 28.11 -19.10
C PRO A 470 -21.17 28.38 -17.77
N VAL A 471 -20.76 29.61 -17.54
CA VAL A 471 -20.31 30.05 -16.23
C VAL A 471 -21.51 30.01 -15.30
N ARG A 472 -21.53 29.07 -14.37
CA ARG A 472 -22.60 28.97 -13.38
C ARG A 472 -22.22 29.81 -12.15
N SER A 473 -23.21 30.43 -11.51
CA SER A 473 -23.00 30.98 -10.17
C SER A 473 -22.71 29.81 -9.17
N SER A 474 -22.01 30.10 -8.09
CA SER A 474 -21.72 29.08 -7.04
C SER A 474 -23.00 28.38 -6.56
N LYS A 475 -24.10 29.12 -6.44
CA LYS A 475 -25.43 28.58 -6.08
C LYS A 475 -25.98 27.60 -7.11
N GLU A 476 -25.89 27.93 -8.41
CA GLU A 476 -26.34 27.05 -9.49
C GLU A 476 -25.46 25.82 -9.64
N ALA A 477 -24.20 25.90 -9.23
CA ALA A 477 -23.25 24.79 -9.21
C ALA A 477 -23.37 23.93 -7.95
N GLY A 478 -24.25 24.31 -6.99
CA GLY A 478 -24.38 23.59 -5.72
C GLY A 478 -23.14 23.69 -4.81
N LEU A 479 -22.33 24.72 -4.99
CA LEU A 479 -21.10 24.90 -4.24
C LEU A 479 -21.36 25.40 -2.82
N PRO A 480 -20.52 25.02 -1.84
CA PRO A 480 -20.52 25.60 -0.52
C PRO A 480 -20.30 27.14 -0.58
N GLU A 481 -20.75 27.83 0.45
CA GLU A 481 -20.53 29.26 0.57
C GLU A 481 -19.04 29.61 0.46
N LEU A 482 -18.74 30.72 -0.23
CA LEU A 482 -17.37 31.19 -0.50
C LEU A 482 -16.51 30.31 -1.44
N PHE A 483 -17.08 29.33 -2.11
CA PHE A 483 -16.37 28.62 -3.17
C PHE A 483 -16.72 29.15 -4.55
N LYS A 484 -15.76 29.11 -5.46
CA LYS A 484 -15.89 29.50 -6.86
C LYS A 484 -15.35 28.42 -7.77
N GLU A 485 -16.15 28.01 -8.73
CA GLU A 485 -15.74 27.07 -9.78
C GLU A 485 -14.55 27.63 -10.57
N ILE A 486 -13.55 26.78 -10.83
CA ILE A 486 -12.51 27.06 -11.81
C ILE A 486 -13.13 26.87 -13.19
N ASN A 487 -13.40 27.99 -13.85
CA ASN A 487 -14.08 28.00 -15.13
C ASN A 487 -13.33 27.20 -16.19
N ASN A 488 -14.06 26.47 -17.00
CA ASN A 488 -13.53 25.68 -18.10
C ASN A 488 -12.49 24.64 -17.67
N PHE A 489 -12.65 24.09 -16.46
CA PHE A 489 -11.76 23.04 -15.95
C PHE A 489 -12.56 21.92 -15.30
N ARG A 490 -12.27 20.69 -15.71
CA ARG A 490 -12.77 19.47 -15.06
C ARG A 490 -11.64 18.45 -14.98
N ILE A 491 -11.63 17.67 -13.92
CA ILE A 491 -10.79 16.48 -13.83
C ILE A 491 -11.52 15.28 -14.44
N PHE A 492 -10.73 14.35 -14.95
CA PHE A 492 -11.19 13.09 -15.48
C PHE A 492 -10.56 11.96 -14.69
N VAL A 493 -11.36 11.03 -14.21
CA VAL A 493 -10.93 9.92 -13.38
C VAL A 493 -11.56 8.64 -13.89
N VAL A 494 -10.79 7.59 -14.07
CA VAL A 494 -11.30 6.27 -14.39
C VAL A 494 -11.42 5.48 -13.10
N ALA A 495 -12.64 5.16 -12.70
CA ALA A 495 -12.92 4.26 -11.59
C ALA A 495 -12.82 2.80 -12.07
N VAL A 496 -12.13 1.98 -11.30
CA VAL A 496 -11.84 0.58 -11.63
C VAL A 496 -12.28 -0.31 -10.49
N GLN A 497 -13.00 -1.38 -10.82
CA GLN A 497 -13.41 -2.43 -9.89
C GLN A 497 -12.96 -3.78 -10.44
N LEU A 498 -12.16 -4.50 -9.68
CA LEU A 498 -11.53 -5.76 -10.08
C LEU A 498 -11.92 -6.89 -9.12
N PRO A 499 -12.25 -8.10 -9.61
CA PRO A 499 -12.42 -9.25 -8.74
C PRO A 499 -11.13 -9.52 -7.95
N GLU A 500 -11.20 -9.57 -6.61
CA GLU A 500 -10.02 -9.79 -5.76
C GLU A 500 -9.29 -11.10 -6.12
N HIS A 501 -10.02 -12.11 -6.52
CA HIS A 501 -9.50 -13.46 -6.76
C HIS A 501 -9.75 -13.95 -8.20
N ALA A 502 -9.71 -13.06 -9.20
CA ALA A 502 -9.88 -13.43 -10.60
C ALA A 502 -8.77 -14.36 -11.09
N PHE A 503 -7.55 -14.14 -10.63
CA PHE A 503 -6.40 -15.00 -10.84
C PHE A 503 -5.91 -15.47 -9.47
N ASN A 504 -5.31 -16.63 -9.43
CA ASN A 504 -4.82 -17.22 -8.19
C ASN A 504 -3.52 -16.56 -7.67
N ARG A 505 -3.30 -15.29 -8.00
CA ARG A 505 -2.11 -14.49 -7.70
C ARG A 505 -2.39 -13.00 -7.85
N THR A 506 -1.42 -12.19 -7.45
CA THR A 506 -1.39 -10.74 -7.71
C THR A 506 -1.44 -10.45 -9.20
N TYR A 507 -2.28 -9.49 -9.58
CA TYR A 507 -2.41 -8.98 -10.94
C TYR A 507 -2.77 -7.49 -10.93
N SER A 508 -2.66 -6.85 -12.09
CA SER A 508 -2.98 -5.43 -12.25
C SER A 508 -3.86 -5.18 -13.46
N PHE A 509 -4.76 -4.23 -13.32
CA PHE A 509 -5.38 -3.54 -14.44
C PHE A 509 -4.51 -2.33 -14.79
N GLU A 510 -4.05 -2.23 -16.02
CA GLU A 510 -3.29 -1.11 -16.54
C GLU A 510 -4.11 -0.35 -17.57
N LEU A 511 -4.32 0.95 -17.32
CA LEU A 511 -4.96 1.85 -18.26
C LEU A 511 -3.90 2.43 -19.19
N GLN A 512 -4.16 2.35 -20.49
CA GLN A 512 -3.22 2.78 -21.51
C GLN A 512 -3.83 3.85 -22.41
N TYR A 513 -3.04 4.82 -22.78
CA TYR A 513 -3.38 5.84 -23.77
C TYR A 513 -2.67 5.53 -25.07
N ASN A 514 -3.45 5.45 -26.15
CA ASN A 514 -2.94 5.12 -27.48
C ASN A 514 -2.79 6.40 -28.33
N GLN A 515 -1.55 6.65 -28.74
CA GLN A 515 -1.22 7.78 -29.61
C GLN A 515 -0.54 7.24 -30.90
N GLY A 516 -1.34 7.05 -31.95
CA GLY A 516 -0.88 6.40 -33.17
C GLY A 516 -0.53 4.93 -32.92
N THR A 517 0.72 4.57 -33.14
CA THR A 517 1.26 3.22 -32.90
C THR A 517 1.83 3.02 -31.50
N GLU A 518 1.96 4.10 -30.72
CA GLU A 518 2.51 4.04 -29.36
C GLU A 518 1.37 3.91 -28.34
N SER A 519 1.60 3.06 -27.34
CA SER A 519 0.72 2.88 -26.20
C SER A 519 1.51 3.19 -24.92
N ARG A 520 0.97 4.06 -24.07
CA ARG A 520 1.60 4.47 -22.82
C ARG A 520 0.69 4.12 -21.64
N CYS A 521 1.20 3.41 -20.66
CA CYS A 521 0.50 3.22 -19.39
C CYS A 521 0.37 4.58 -18.67
N ILE A 522 -0.87 4.94 -18.29
CA ILE A 522 -1.21 6.19 -17.62
C ILE A 522 -1.71 5.99 -16.21
N GLY A 523 -1.91 4.75 -15.80
CA GLY A 523 -2.31 4.39 -14.45
C GLY A 523 -2.61 2.92 -14.31
N ALA A 524 -2.59 2.44 -13.07
CA ALA A 524 -2.91 1.06 -12.76
C ALA A 524 -3.63 0.92 -11.42
N VAL A 525 -4.41 -0.16 -11.31
CA VAL A 525 -4.98 -0.66 -10.06
C VAL A 525 -4.49 -2.09 -9.88
N THR A 526 -3.87 -2.36 -8.75
CA THR A 526 -3.26 -3.68 -8.47
C THR A 526 -4.06 -4.41 -7.41
N VAL A 527 -4.37 -5.66 -7.69
CA VAL A 527 -4.95 -6.60 -6.75
C VAL A 527 -3.83 -7.42 -6.14
N PHE A 528 -3.60 -7.24 -4.85
CA PHE A 528 -2.59 -7.97 -4.09
C PHE A 528 -3.25 -9.16 -3.41
N ALA A 529 -3.33 -10.29 -4.11
CA ALA A 529 -4.13 -11.45 -3.73
C ALA A 529 -3.30 -12.66 -3.36
N ARG A 530 -3.82 -13.43 -2.39
CA ARG A 530 -3.28 -14.73 -1.99
C ARG A 530 -3.79 -15.85 -2.89
N PRO A 531 -2.99 -16.89 -3.12
CA PRO A 531 -3.45 -18.08 -3.83
C PRO A 531 -4.52 -18.84 -3.04
N ASP A 532 -5.27 -19.71 -3.71
CA ASP A 532 -6.38 -20.47 -3.14
C ASP A 532 -5.95 -21.52 -2.10
N HIS A 533 -4.72 -22.00 -2.20
CA HIS A 533 -4.15 -22.92 -1.22
C HIS A 533 -3.70 -22.23 0.09
N SER A 534 -3.80 -20.89 0.17
CA SER A 534 -3.52 -20.17 1.39
C SER A 534 -4.57 -20.52 2.48
N PRO A 535 -4.16 -20.79 3.72
CA PRO A 535 -5.08 -21.12 4.81
C PRO A 535 -5.89 -19.92 5.32
N CYS A 536 -5.78 -18.77 4.68
CA CYS A 536 -6.52 -17.56 5.03
C CYS A 536 -8.04 -17.74 4.88
N LYS A 537 -8.75 -17.97 5.98
CA LYS A 537 -10.21 -18.16 5.97
C LYS A 537 -10.97 -16.94 5.45
N ALA A 538 -10.53 -15.72 5.79
CA ALA A 538 -11.14 -14.51 5.27
C ALA A 538 -10.96 -14.41 3.76
N CYS A 539 -9.79 -14.78 3.23
CA CYS A 539 -9.56 -14.83 1.78
C CYS A 539 -10.48 -15.86 1.10
N ALA A 540 -10.62 -17.06 1.68
CA ALA A 540 -11.53 -18.08 1.17
C ALA A 540 -12.99 -17.58 1.18
N LYS A 541 -13.40 -16.88 2.21
CA LYS A 541 -14.74 -16.31 2.32
C LYS A 541 -14.96 -15.19 1.32
N ARG A 542 -14.01 -14.24 1.21
CA ARG A 542 -14.04 -13.18 0.19
C ARG A 542 -14.10 -13.76 -1.22
N ARG A 543 -13.35 -14.84 -1.49
CA ARG A 543 -13.42 -15.58 -2.75
C ARG A 543 -14.81 -16.12 -3.01
N SER A 544 -15.48 -16.69 -2.00
CA SER A 544 -16.84 -17.23 -2.14
C SER A 544 -17.91 -16.15 -2.38
N PHE A 545 -17.68 -14.93 -1.92
CA PHE A 545 -18.59 -13.78 -2.14
C PHE A 545 -18.29 -12.98 -3.41
N GLY A 546 -17.17 -13.24 -4.07
CA GLY A 546 -16.74 -12.44 -5.21
C GLY A 546 -16.36 -11.02 -4.81
N SER A 547 -15.53 -10.87 -3.78
CA SER A 547 -15.01 -9.56 -3.33
C SER A 547 -14.32 -8.81 -4.43
N ILE A 548 -14.42 -7.49 -4.38
CA ILE A 548 -13.91 -6.56 -5.39
C ILE A 548 -12.88 -5.64 -4.76
N THR A 549 -11.74 -5.50 -5.40
CA THR A 549 -10.76 -4.44 -5.16
C THR A 549 -11.13 -3.24 -6.02
N HIS A 550 -11.09 -2.05 -5.46
CA HIS A 550 -11.43 -0.83 -6.17
C HIS A 550 -10.27 0.17 -6.19
N GLY A 551 -10.28 1.04 -7.19
CA GLY A 551 -9.32 2.13 -7.29
C GLY A 551 -9.72 3.15 -8.34
N ALA A 552 -9.01 4.25 -8.36
CA ALA A 552 -9.23 5.36 -9.27
C ALA A 552 -7.93 5.74 -9.99
N ILE A 553 -8.03 6.06 -11.25
CA ILE A 553 -6.92 6.50 -12.09
C ILE A 553 -7.22 7.92 -12.58
N PRO A 554 -6.67 8.96 -11.94
CA PRO A 554 -6.75 10.30 -12.47
C PRO A 554 -6.03 10.40 -13.81
N LEU A 555 -6.72 10.92 -14.82
CA LEU A 555 -6.11 11.09 -16.13
C LEU A 555 -5.14 12.28 -16.13
N PRO A 556 -3.93 12.13 -16.68
CA PRO A 556 -2.99 13.22 -16.80
C PRO A 556 -3.61 14.39 -17.56
N PHE A 557 -3.49 15.57 -17.01
CA PHE A 557 -4.11 16.77 -17.60
C PHE A 557 -3.57 17.08 -19.01
N SER A 558 -2.29 16.78 -19.28
CA SER A 558 -1.70 16.91 -20.61
C SER A 558 -2.45 16.09 -21.66
N LEU A 559 -2.85 14.86 -21.32
CA LEU A 559 -3.65 13.99 -22.19
C LEU A 559 -5.01 14.64 -22.52
N VAL A 560 -5.73 15.08 -21.48
CA VAL A 560 -7.04 15.74 -21.65
C VAL A 560 -6.91 16.99 -22.53
N ASN A 561 -5.89 17.79 -22.30
CA ASN A 561 -5.59 18.99 -23.08
C ASN A 561 -5.32 18.68 -24.56
N ASP A 562 -4.51 17.65 -24.84
CA ASP A 562 -4.20 17.26 -26.22
C ASP A 562 -5.45 16.82 -26.97
N LEU A 563 -6.36 16.10 -26.31
CA LEU A 563 -7.64 15.68 -26.88
C LEU A 563 -8.57 16.88 -27.14
N ILE A 564 -8.61 17.87 -26.22
CA ILE A 564 -9.37 19.11 -26.45
C ILE A 564 -8.84 19.85 -27.69
N VAL A 565 -7.52 19.99 -27.79
CA VAL A 565 -6.88 20.67 -28.94
C VAL A 565 -7.20 19.93 -30.23
N LYS A 566 -7.06 18.61 -30.25
CA LYS A 566 -7.38 17.77 -31.40
C LYS A 566 -8.86 17.88 -31.80
N SER A 567 -9.77 17.74 -30.83
CA SER A 567 -11.20 17.83 -31.05
C SER A 567 -11.61 19.20 -31.65
N ARG A 568 -10.99 20.30 -31.22
CA ARG A 568 -11.21 21.63 -31.75
C ARG A 568 -10.66 21.84 -33.17
N ALA A 569 -9.57 21.15 -33.51
CA ALA A 569 -9.02 21.17 -34.86
C ALA A 569 -9.95 20.45 -35.87
N GLU A 570 -10.57 19.35 -35.40
CA GLU A 570 -11.48 18.55 -36.22
C GLU A 570 -12.92 19.04 -36.21
N ARG A 571 -13.34 19.78 -35.17
CA ARG A 571 -14.70 20.29 -34.94
C ARG A 571 -14.64 21.75 -34.55
N THR A 572 -15.67 22.48 -34.86
CA THR A 572 -15.81 23.91 -34.48
C THR A 572 -16.01 24.09 -32.96
N THR A 573 -16.45 23.07 -32.26
CA THR A 573 -16.73 23.09 -30.80
C THR A 573 -16.21 21.85 -30.12
N ALA A 574 -15.59 21.99 -28.95
CA ALA A 574 -15.26 20.90 -28.03
C ALA A 574 -16.00 21.13 -26.71
N THR A 575 -16.81 20.16 -26.31
CA THR A 575 -17.47 20.12 -24.99
C THR A 575 -16.80 19.05 -24.10
N PHE A 576 -17.08 19.05 -22.81
CA PHE A 576 -16.54 17.99 -21.96
C PHE A 576 -17.16 16.63 -22.27
N GLU A 577 -18.40 16.53 -22.74
CA GLU A 577 -19.04 15.30 -23.19
C GLU A 577 -18.37 14.74 -24.46
N THR A 578 -18.07 15.59 -25.43
CA THR A 578 -17.35 15.15 -26.63
C THR A 578 -15.93 14.74 -26.30
N THR A 579 -15.27 15.43 -25.35
CA THR A 579 -13.95 15.08 -24.84
C THR A 579 -13.98 13.75 -24.10
N ALA A 580 -14.98 13.51 -23.24
CA ALA A 580 -15.15 12.23 -22.55
C ALA A 580 -15.33 11.07 -23.56
N THR A 581 -16.13 11.28 -24.61
CA THR A 581 -16.30 10.29 -25.69
C THR A 581 -14.98 10.03 -26.44
N ASP A 582 -14.20 11.05 -26.71
CA ASP A 582 -12.90 10.91 -27.39
C ASP A 582 -11.86 10.24 -26.48
N ILE A 583 -11.89 10.52 -25.17
CA ILE A 583 -11.09 9.82 -24.17
C ILE A 583 -11.37 8.32 -24.19
N ILE A 584 -12.65 7.93 -24.10
CA ILE A 584 -13.04 6.51 -24.09
C ILE A 584 -12.50 5.78 -25.32
N LYS A 585 -12.58 6.41 -26.52
CA LYS A 585 -12.09 5.80 -27.78
C LYS A 585 -10.58 5.72 -27.88
N THR A 586 -9.83 6.55 -27.15
CA THR A 586 -8.37 6.60 -27.20
C THR A 586 -7.71 5.75 -26.11
N LEU A 587 -8.48 5.33 -25.12
CA LEU A 587 -8.00 4.46 -24.06
C LEU A 587 -8.06 2.99 -24.48
N SER A 588 -7.11 2.24 -23.95
CA SER A 588 -7.16 0.79 -23.89
C SER A 588 -6.78 0.34 -22.48
N ALA A 589 -7.03 -0.91 -22.19
CA ALA A 589 -6.65 -1.49 -20.92
C ALA A 589 -6.02 -2.87 -21.13
N ALA A 590 -5.15 -3.23 -20.21
CA ALA A 590 -4.58 -4.57 -20.13
C ALA A 590 -4.74 -5.11 -18.71
N LEU A 591 -5.09 -6.38 -18.59
CA LEU A 591 -4.82 -7.15 -17.38
C LEU A 591 -3.43 -7.76 -17.53
N VAL A 592 -2.60 -7.54 -16.53
CA VAL A 592 -1.22 -8.02 -16.51
C VAL A 592 -0.96 -8.81 -15.24
N ASP A 593 -0.17 -9.86 -15.34
CA ASP A 593 0.30 -10.57 -14.16
C ASP A 593 1.41 -9.77 -13.43
N ALA A 594 1.89 -10.31 -12.32
CA ALA A 594 2.95 -9.68 -11.54
C ALA A 594 4.29 -9.53 -12.30
N SER A 595 4.53 -10.31 -13.36
CA SER A 595 5.71 -10.18 -14.23
C SER A 595 5.57 -9.12 -15.31
N GLY A 596 4.35 -8.53 -15.47
CA GLY A 596 4.03 -7.62 -16.56
C GLY A 596 3.57 -8.32 -17.84
N LYS A 597 3.36 -9.64 -17.82
CA LYS A 597 2.80 -10.38 -18.94
C LYS A 597 1.34 -10.03 -19.13
N VAL A 598 0.95 -9.67 -20.35
CA VAL A 598 -0.43 -9.36 -20.70
C VAL A 598 -1.27 -10.64 -20.71
N LEU A 599 -2.31 -10.67 -19.89
CA LEU A 599 -3.30 -11.75 -19.81
C LEU A 599 -4.46 -11.51 -20.77
N ALA A 600 -4.94 -10.26 -20.82
CA ALA A 600 -5.98 -9.82 -21.71
C ALA A 600 -5.84 -8.32 -21.98
N SER A 601 -6.33 -7.86 -23.14
CA SER A 601 -6.37 -6.43 -23.47
C SER A 601 -7.64 -6.09 -24.25
N ALA A 602 -8.12 -4.87 -24.09
CA ALA A 602 -9.27 -4.35 -24.85
C ALA A 602 -9.11 -2.85 -25.10
N ARG A 603 -9.81 -2.34 -26.12
CA ARG A 603 -9.96 -0.91 -26.37
C ARG A 603 -11.26 -0.41 -25.77
N GLY A 604 -11.29 0.85 -25.35
CA GLY A 604 -12.49 1.47 -24.82
C GLY A 604 -13.64 1.45 -25.84
N GLY A 605 -14.81 1.01 -25.39
CA GLY A 605 -16.01 0.85 -26.22
C GLY A 605 -16.17 -0.50 -26.90
N ASP A 606 -15.18 -1.38 -26.83
CA ASP A 606 -15.27 -2.76 -27.37
C ASP A 606 -16.06 -3.68 -26.42
N GLU A 607 -16.43 -4.87 -26.91
CA GLU A 607 -16.94 -5.93 -26.04
C GLU A 607 -15.88 -6.36 -25.02
N ALA A 608 -16.35 -6.83 -23.85
CA ALA A 608 -15.48 -7.31 -22.82
C ALA A 608 -14.57 -8.44 -23.31
N PRO A 609 -13.25 -8.32 -23.11
CA PRO A 609 -12.34 -9.40 -23.48
C PRO A 609 -12.56 -10.62 -22.61
N THR A 610 -12.31 -11.79 -23.17
CA THR A 610 -12.25 -13.04 -22.45
C THR A 610 -10.92 -13.13 -21.71
N VAL A 611 -10.99 -13.40 -20.42
CA VAL A 611 -9.82 -13.52 -19.53
C VAL A 611 -9.58 -15.01 -19.29
N PRO A 612 -8.33 -15.50 -19.44
CA PRO A 612 -8.00 -16.88 -19.13
C PRO A 612 -8.41 -17.25 -17.71
N ARG A 613 -9.17 -18.33 -17.57
CA ARG A 613 -9.56 -18.87 -16.28
C ARG A 613 -8.43 -19.72 -15.72
N GLU A 614 -7.83 -19.29 -14.64
CA GLU A 614 -6.99 -20.17 -13.86
C GLU A 614 -7.86 -21.05 -12.95
N ARG A 615 -7.33 -22.22 -12.56
CA ARG A 615 -7.99 -23.22 -11.72
C ARG A 615 -8.46 -22.68 -10.37
N VAL A 616 -9.30 -21.69 -10.37
CA VAL A 616 -10.01 -21.28 -9.17
C VAL A 616 -11.28 -22.10 -9.14
N ALA A 617 -11.32 -23.07 -8.27
CA ALA A 617 -12.52 -23.85 -8.06
C ALA A 617 -13.72 -22.93 -7.91
N SER A 618 -14.68 -23.05 -8.81
CA SER A 618 -16.07 -22.60 -8.71
C SER A 618 -16.37 -21.11 -8.53
N SER A 619 -15.47 -20.17 -8.57
CA SER A 619 -15.87 -18.78 -8.49
C SER A 619 -16.19 -18.21 -9.86
N THR A 620 -17.41 -17.73 -10.03
CA THR A 620 -17.79 -16.88 -11.15
C THR A 620 -16.89 -15.66 -11.13
N VAL A 621 -16.09 -15.44 -12.17
CA VAL A 621 -15.34 -14.20 -12.32
C VAL A 621 -16.36 -13.08 -12.50
N ILE A 622 -16.43 -12.17 -11.53
CA ILE A 622 -17.31 -11.01 -11.63
C ILE A 622 -16.70 -10.07 -12.67
N PRO A 623 -17.47 -9.63 -13.66
CA PRO A 623 -16.98 -8.67 -14.63
C PRO A 623 -16.45 -7.42 -13.92
N ALA A 624 -15.23 -7.02 -14.24
CA ALA A 624 -14.67 -5.77 -13.77
C ALA A 624 -15.50 -4.60 -14.33
N LYS A 625 -15.74 -3.59 -13.48
CA LYS A 625 -16.37 -2.34 -13.92
C LYS A 625 -15.28 -1.30 -14.11
N VAL A 626 -15.27 -0.63 -15.25
CA VAL A 626 -14.33 0.44 -15.59
C VAL A 626 -15.11 1.60 -16.16
N ALA A 627 -15.27 2.66 -15.41
CA ALA A 627 -16.10 3.80 -15.79
C ALA A 627 -15.33 5.12 -15.74
N LEU A 628 -15.58 5.99 -16.72
CA LEU A 628 -15.03 7.34 -16.72
C LEU A 628 -15.94 8.27 -15.93
N TYR A 629 -15.33 9.02 -15.02
CA TYR A 629 -15.97 10.08 -14.26
C TYR A 629 -15.35 11.44 -14.57
N THR A 630 -16.13 12.48 -14.43
CA THR A 630 -15.64 13.87 -14.46
C THR A 630 -16.13 14.61 -13.23
N SER A 631 -15.31 15.51 -12.73
CA SER A 631 -15.67 16.42 -11.64
C SER A 631 -15.29 17.85 -11.96
N GLY A 632 -16.13 18.80 -11.58
CA GLY A 632 -15.76 20.20 -11.48
C GLY A 632 -14.80 20.41 -10.33
N VAL A 633 -14.06 21.50 -10.39
CA VAL A 633 -13.12 21.88 -9.32
C VAL A 633 -13.43 23.30 -8.88
N ALA A 634 -13.58 23.51 -7.59
CA ALA A 634 -13.78 24.84 -7.01
C ALA A 634 -12.69 25.19 -5.99
N GLU A 635 -12.33 26.45 -5.94
CA GLU A 635 -11.40 27.03 -4.98
C GLU A 635 -12.14 27.99 -4.06
N LYS A 636 -11.67 28.08 -2.81
CA LYS A 636 -12.22 28.98 -1.81
C LYS A 636 -11.81 30.42 -2.09
N ILE A 637 -12.80 31.31 -2.16
CA ILE A 637 -12.58 32.74 -2.42
C ILE A 637 -11.79 33.35 -1.25
N GLY A 638 -10.66 33.96 -1.56
CA GLY A 638 -9.82 34.63 -0.56
C GLY A 638 -8.91 33.71 0.23
N ASP A 639 -8.91 32.40 -0.03
CA ASP A 639 -8.04 31.42 0.67
C ASP A 639 -7.45 30.41 -0.32
N ALA A 640 -6.34 30.76 -0.92
CA ALA A 640 -5.62 29.90 -1.87
C ALA A 640 -4.98 28.66 -1.19
N ASN A 641 -4.90 28.63 0.11
CA ASN A 641 -4.33 27.49 0.87
C ASN A 641 -5.40 26.47 1.26
N HIS A 642 -6.67 26.75 1.01
CA HIS A 642 -7.73 25.79 1.28
C HIS A 642 -7.70 24.64 0.26
N PRO A 643 -7.95 23.36 0.67
CA PRO A 643 -8.14 22.25 -0.26
C PRO A 643 -9.17 22.59 -1.34
N VAL A 644 -8.96 22.06 -2.54
CA VAL A 644 -9.96 22.22 -3.60
C VAL A 644 -11.19 21.39 -3.27
N HIS A 645 -12.36 21.89 -3.70
CA HIS A 645 -13.61 21.15 -3.58
C HIS A 645 -13.93 20.53 -4.93
N LEU A 646 -14.03 19.20 -4.95
CA LEU A 646 -14.48 18.43 -6.11
C LEU A 646 -16.00 18.31 -6.04
N PHE A 647 -16.69 18.60 -7.13
CA PHE A 647 -18.15 18.68 -7.13
C PHE A 647 -18.73 18.30 -8.49
N ASP A 648 -20.05 18.11 -8.54
CA ASP A 648 -20.78 17.80 -9.78
C ASP A 648 -20.14 16.59 -10.50
N TRP A 649 -19.90 15.53 -9.73
CA TRP A 649 -19.41 14.28 -10.25
C TRP A 649 -20.39 13.71 -11.27
N LYS A 650 -19.89 13.35 -12.45
CA LYS A 650 -20.69 12.75 -13.52
C LYS A 650 -20.03 11.48 -14.00
N ARG A 651 -20.77 10.39 -13.95
CA ARG A 651 -20.42 9.14 -14.60
C ARG A 651 -20.72 9.25 -16.09
N HIS A 652 -19.77 8.84 -16.90
CA HIS A 652 -19.93 8.64 -18.34
C HIS A 652 -20.10 7.14 -18.64
N ASN A 653 -20.09 6.76 -19.91
CA ASN A 653 -20.20 5.37 -20.31
C ASN A 653 -19.04 4.55 -19.75
N ASP A 654 -19.32 3.29 -19.40
CA ASP A 654 -18.28 2.33 -19.05
C ASP A 654 -17.38 2.10 -20.26
N LEU A 655 -16.07 1.95 -19.99
CA LEU A 655 -15.11 1.59 -21.04
C LEU A 655 -15.37 0.17 -21.54
N PHE A 656 -15.79 -0.70 -20.61
CA PHE A 656 -16.10 -2.11 -20.88
C PHE A 656 -17.49 -2.44 -20.31
N PRO A 657 -18.57 -2.15 -21.03
CA PRO A 657 -19.94 -2.27 -20.51
C PRO A 657 -20.32 -3.66 -20.01
N SER A 658 -19.72 -4.69 -20.59
CA SER A 658 -19.91 -6.09 -20.19
C SER A 658 -18.87 -6.61 -19.20
N GLY A 659 -17.92 -5.74 -18.78
CA GLY A 659 -16.79 -6.13 -17.93
C GLY A 659 -15.85 -7.15 -18.61
N TRP A 660 -15.07 -7.85 -17.82
CA TRP A 660 -14.16 -8.90 -18.27
C TRP A 660 -14.84 -10.26 -18.05
N ARG A 661 -14.83 -11.13 -19.07
CA ARG A 661 -15.48 -12.45 -19.00
C ARG A 661 -14.43 -13.52 -18.72
N ALA A 662 -14.79 -14.53 -17.92
CA ALA A 662 -13.97 -15.72 -17.80
C ALA A 662 -14.10 -16.55 -19.11
N GLU A 663 -13.00 -17.20 -19.51
CA GLU A 663 -12.99 -18.22 -20.56
C GLU A 663 -13.89 -19.39 -20.11
N ASP A 664 -14.78 -19.87 -21.00
CA ASP A 664 -15.63 -20.99 -20.68
C ASP A 664 -14.80 -22.31 -20.57
N ASP A 665 -15.19 -23.20 -19.66
CA ASP A 665 -14.47 -24.46 -19.38
C ASP A 665 -14.42 -25.42 -20.58
N GLU A 666 -15.23 -25.19 -21.62
CA GLU A 666 -15.27 -26.03 -22.84
C GLU A 666 -14.12 -25.74 -23.82
N ALA A 667 -13.30 -24.72 -23.59
CA ALA A 667 -12.20 -24.33 -24.48
C ALA A 667 -10.81 -24.89 -24.08
N ILE A 668 -10.74 -25.83 -23.12
CA ILE A 668 -9.48 -26.46 -22.69
C ILE A 668 -9.35 -27.88 -23.21
#